data_965002d36d5239d1bd777a53071bf8cb
#
_entry.id   965002d36d5239d1bd777a53071bf8cb
#
_cell.length_a   1.000
_cell.length_b   1.000
_cell.length_c   1.000
_cell.angle_alpha   90.00
_cell.angle_beta   90.00
_cell.angle_gamma   90.00
#
_symmetry.space_group_name_H-M   'P 1'
#
loop_
_entity.id
_entity.type
_entity.pdbx_description
1 polymer ?
#
loop_
_entity_poly.entity_id
_entity_poly.type
_entity_poly.pdbx_seq_one_letter_code
_entity_poly.pdbx_strand_id
1 'polypeptide(L)'
;MSLPAQGRARVVIEHLSPQIDAGRFPVKRSVGDHFTVEVDAFTDGHEQIHCLLQFRRPAETEWHEVTMRALGNDRWRAGFALERLGDYAYRALAWVDPFKTWRHDLQRREDAADIELALEVGARIVEAAAEAARGAQAAWLRQRAAGLRGGKPLDARREQALDTELLEAMLTLASREWASQSATLGVVVDPVRARYSTWYELFPRSAGPAGRHGTFRDVIARLPYVAELGFDVLYLPPIHPIGRINRKGANNRLRADAADVGSPWAIGSDEGGHKAIHPALGGPEDFRALVRTAEEDYGIAIALDIAFQCAPDHPYVREHPQWFRHRPDGSVQYAENPPKKYQDIYPFDFECDDWPALWQELKSVFEHWIAQGVRIFRVDNPHTKPFPFWEWVIGELKAQHPELIFLSEAFTRPKVMARLAKLGFTQSYTYFTWRNTAWELSEYLETLTGSQLAEYFRPNFWPNTPDILHEYLQRGGRPAFAIRLVLAATLSANYGIYGPAFELLEREPREADSEEYLDSEKYQLRAWDLERDDSLRHLIARINRIRRQHPALQRNDSLRFHAVDNPELLCFSKHDPNGGDLVLMVVNLDPFHRQSGWVELPLDEFRLDPHVPYAVDDLLGGGHYLWHGARNFVQLDPQSLAGHVFLIRSNLRTEQDFPNF
;
A
#
# COMPACT_ATOMS: atom_id res chain seq x y z
N MET A 1 -26.33 18.43 34.73
CA MET A 1 -25.07 18.61 34.01
C MET A 1 -24.25 19.68 34.71
N SER A 2 -22.93 19.45 34.86
CA SER A 2 -22.02 20.49 35.33
C SER A 2 -21.71 21.49 34.24
N LEU A 3 -21.32 22.71 34.56
CA LEU A 3 -20.83 23.70 33.61
C LEU A 3 -19.60 23.14 32.88
N PRO A 4 -19.43 23.45 31.54
CA PRO A 4 -18.23 23.07 30.82
C PRO A 4 -16.98 23.73 31.44
N ALA A 5 -15.81 23.08 31.32
CA ALA A 5 -14.55 23.60 31.85
C ALA A 5 -14.16 24.95 31.20
N GLN A 6 -14.50 25.14 29.93
CA GLN A 6 -14.31 26.38 29.14
C GLN A 6 -15.53 26.65 28.26
N GLY A 7 -16.35 27.62 28.64
CA GLY A 7 -17.56 28.00 27.89
C GLY A 7 -17.30 29.00 26.72
N ARG A 8 -16.08 29.52 26.61
CA ARG A 8 -15.69 30.50 25.57
C ARG A 8 -15.06 29.90 24.32
N ALA A 9 -14.72 28.61 24.36
CA ALA A 9 -14.30 27.85 23.18
C ALA A 9 -15.57 27.49 22.36
N ARG A 10 -15.86 28.29 21.34
CA ARG A 10 -17.13 28.24 20.60
C ARG A 10 -17.04 27.45 19.29
N VAL A 11 -15.83 27.19 18.79
CA VAL A 11 -15.66 26.45 17.54
C VAL A 11 -15.87 24.96 17.79
N VAL A 12 -16.71 24.35 16.97
CA VAL A 12 -16.91 22.90 16.91
C VAL A 12 -16.02 22.35 15.79
N ILE A 13 -15.35 21.23 16.07
CA ILE A 13 -14.52 20.50 15.10
C ILE A 13 -15.05 19.08 15.01
N GLU A 14 -15.47 18.66 13.84
CA GLU A 14 -16.07 17.36 13.56
C GLU A 14 -15.48 16.75 12.26
N HIS A 15 -15.69 15.45 12.06
CA HIS A 15 -15.37 14.73 10.82
C HIS A 15 -13.91 14.91 10.34
N LEU A 16 -12.95 14.99 11.28
CA LEU A 16 -11.53 14.98 10.89
C LEU A 16 -11.20 13.70 10.12
N SER A 17 -10.73 13.85 8.90
CA SER A 17 -10.40 12.74 7.99
C SER A 17 -9.05 12.94 7.28
N PRO A 18 -8.37 11.82 6.88
CA PRO A 18 -8.77 10.43 7.07
C PRO A 18 -8.59 9.94 8.51
N GLN A 19 -9.39 8.96 8.93
CA GLN A 19 -9.23 8.29 10.23
C GLN A 19 -9.74 6.85 10.16
N ILE A 20 -9.22 5.99 11.02
CA ILE A 20 -9.60 4.57 11.10
C ILE A 20 -10.10 4.28 12.51
N ASP A 21 -11.31 3.70 12.62
CA ASP A 21 -11.94 3.30 13.88
C ASP A 21 -11.83 4.43 14.95
N ALA A 22 -12.28 5.64 14.61
CA ALA A 22 -12.22 6.84 15.48
C ALA A 22 -10.79 7.16 15.98
N GLY A 23 -9.78 6.89 15.17
CA GLY A 23 -8.37 7.18 15.50
C GLY A 23 -7.66 6.08 16.29
N ARG A 24 -8.29 4.90 16.47
CA ARG A 24 -7.64 3.75 17.15
C ARG A 24 -6.43 3.24 16.36
N PHE A 25 -6.46 3.31 15.04
CA PHE A 25 -5.38 2.87 14.16
C PHE A 25 -4.90 4.01 13.28
N PRO A 26 -3.60 4.07 12.98
CA PRO A 26 -3.06 5.05 12.06
C PRO A 26 -3.46 4.72 10.61
N VAL A 27 -3.64 5.75 9.79
CA VAL A 27 -3.69 5.59 8.34
C VAL A 27 -2.29 5.31 7.78
N LYS A 28 -2.20 4.78 6.57
CA LYS A 28 -0.91 4.43 5.94
C LYS A 28 -0.63 5.29 4.71
N ARG A 29 0.59 5.78 4.63
CA ARG A 29 1.13 6.51 3.46
C ARG A 29 2.55 6.05 3.18
N SER A 30 3.12 6.54 2.09
CA SER A 30 4.53 6.29 1.76
C SER A 30 5.32 7.58 1.71
N VAL A 31 6.63 7.46 1.88
CA VAL A 31 7.54 8.60 1.71
C VAL A 31 7.33 9.26 0.35
N GLY A 32 7.28 10.59 0.34
CA GLY A 32 7.00 11.40 -0.83
C GLY A 32 5.52 11.64 -1.12
N ASP A 33 4.60 10.99 -0.38
CA ASP A 33 3.18 11.31 -0.52
C ASP A 33 2.86 12.68 0.08
N HIS A 34 1.92 13.40 -0.55
CA HIS A 34 1.29 14.57 0.04
C HIS A 34 0.07 14.12 0.86
N PHE A 35 0.11 14.33 2.16
CA PHE A 35 -0.95 13.91 3.07
C PHE A 35 -2.00 15.02 3.21
N THR A 36 -3.19 14.78 2.68
CA THR A 36 -4.31 15.71 2.74
C THR A 36 -5.23 15.38 3.92
N VAL A 37 -5.62 16.41 4.67
CA VAL A 37 -6.52 16.32 5.81
C VAL A 37 -7.70 17.25 5.58
N GLU A 38 -8.89 16.73 5.85
CA GLU A 38 -10.15 17.50 5.82
C GLU A 38 -10.82 17.45 7.17
N VAL A 39 -11.60 18.51 7.46
CA VAL A 39 -12.33 18.65 8.73
C VAL A 39 -13.53 19.56 8.54
N ASP A 40 -14.60 19.30 9.27
CA ASP A 40 -15.69 20.25 9.42
C ASP A 40 -15.41 21.11 10.65
N ALA A 41 -15.33 22.43 10.47
CA ALA A 41 -15.10 23.38 11.55
C ALA A 41 -16.01 24.61 11.39
N PHE A 42 -16.80 24.88 12.43
CA PHE A 42 -17.81 25.95 12.43
C PHE A 42 -18.02 26.52 13.82
N THR A 43 -18.68 27.66 13.90
CA THR A 43 -19.03 28.31 15.16
C THR A 43 -20.50 28.71 15.16
N ASP A 44 -21.05 28.97 16.35
CA ASP A 44 -22.31 29.68 16.50
C ASP A 44 -22.14 31.16 16.08
N GLY A 45 -23.20 31.83 15.64
CA GLY A 45 -23.16 33.23 15.20
C GLY A 45 -22.62 33.40 13.79
N HIS A 46 -22.06 34.60 13.49
CA HIS A 46 -21.64 35.02 12.17
C HIS A 46 -20.13 35.30 12.06
N GLU A 47 -19.40 35.04 13.13
CA GLU A 47 -17.96 35.30 13.19
C GLU A 47 -17.16 34.38 12.28
N GLN A 48 -16.04 34.89 11.82
CA GLN A 48 -15.09 34.14 11.00
C GLN A 48 -14.15 33.33 11.87
N ILE A 49 -13.92 32.10 11.48
CA ILE A 49 -12.97 31.22 12.16
C ILE A 49 -11.62 31.16 11.44
N HIS A 50 -10.60 30.81 12.19
CA HIS A 50 -9.30 30.37 11.67
C HIS A 50 -9.12 28.91 12.00
N CYS A 51 -8.69 28.13 11.00
CA CYS A 51 -8.47 26.70 11.15
C CYS A 51 -7.05 26.32 10.69
N LEU A 52 -6.35 25.57 11.53
CA LEU A 52 -5.00 25.07 11.27
C LEU A 52 -4.97 23.53 11.29
N LEU A 53 -4.22 22.96 10.39
CA LEU A 53 -3.70 21.60 10.52
C LEU A 53 -2.39 21.65 11.27
N GLN A 54 -2.29 20.89 12.34
CA GLN A 54 -1.06 20.69 13.10
C GLN A 54 -0.56 19.27 12.88
N PHE A 55 0.75 19.11 12.66
CA PHE A 55 1.37 17.80 12.54
C PHE A 55 2.77 17.79 13.14
N ARG A 56 3.23 16.63 13.57
CA ARG A 56 4.60 16.42 14.10
C ARG A 56 4.98 14.94 14.07
N ARG A 57 6.26 14.66 14.18
CA ARG A 57 6.79 13.33 14.48
C ARG A 57 6.85 13.09 16.01
N PRO A 58 6.85 11.82 16.49
CA PRO A 58 6.91 11.54 17.93
C PRO A 58 8.10 12.16 18.67
N ALA A 59 9.25 12.27 17.99
CA ALA A 59 10.47 12.86 18.57
C ALA A 59 10.45 14.41 18.64
N GLU A 60 9.49 15.06 18.00
CA GLU A 60 9.36 16.50 17.96
C GLU A 60 8.47 16.98 19.12
N THR A 61 8.89 18.03 19.80
CA THR A 61 8.12 18.65 20.89
C THR A 61 7.11 19.65 20.37
N GLU A 62 7.44 20.33 19.28
CA GLU A 62 6.63 21.37 18.69
C GLU A 62 5.78 20.84 17.54
N TRP A 63 4.64 21.48 17.30
CA TRP A 63 3.77 21.20 16.18
C TRP A 63 4.12 22.10 14.98
N HIS A 64 4.28 21.50 13.82
CA HIS A 64 4.27 22.22 12.55
C HIS A 64 2.84 22.57 12.20
N GLU A 65 2.63 23.71 11.54
CA GLU A 65 1.28 24.25 11.28
C GLU A 65 1.09 24.62 9.81
N VAL A 66 -0.06 24.29 9.28
CA VAL A 66 -0.52 24.71 7.95
C VAL A 66 -1.91 25.30 8.06
N THR A 67 -2.10 26.50 7.52
CA THR A 67 -3.44 27.12 7.45
C THR A 67 -4.34 26.31 6.53
N MET A 68 -5.52 25.94 7.04
CA MET A 68 -6.52 25.22 6.25
C MET A 68 -7.32 26.17 5.39
N ARG A 69 -7.63 25.74 4.17
CA ARG A 69 -8.47 26.47 3.22
C ARG A 69 -9.93 26.01 3.35
N ALA A 70 -10.86 26.96 3.43
CA ALA A 70 -12.28 26.68 3.35
C ALA A 70 -12.68 26.20 1.96
N LEU A 71 -13.51 25.14 1.92
CA LEU A 71 -14.06 24.56 0.68
C LEU A 71 -15.54 24.93 0.48
N GLY A 72 -16.15 25.65 1.42
CA GLY A 72 -17.60 25.89 1.53
C GLY A 72 -18.25 24.87 2.48
N ASN A 73 -19.49 25.21 2.91
CA ASN A 73 -20.26 24.38 3.84
C ASN A 73 -19.44 23.89 5.05
N ASP A 74 -18.70 24.83 5.68
CA ASP A 74 -17.87 24.60 6.87
C ASP A 74 -16.78 23.54 6.74
N ARG A 75 -16.51 23.04 5.52
CA ARG A 75 -15.45 22.09 5.20
C ARG A 75 -14.13 22.80 4.99
N TRP A 76 -13.08 22.29 5.59
CA TRP A 76 -11.72 22.82 5.52
C TRP A 76 -10.74 21.74 5.10
N ARG A 77 -9.70 22.14 4.35
CA ARG A 77 -8.66 21.24 3.85
C ARG A 77 -7.27 21.88 3.96
N ALA A 78 -6.31 21.07 4.38
CA ALA A 78 -4.88 21.35 4.23
C ALA A 78 -4.11 20.04 4.01
N GLY A 79 -2.83 20.15 3.72
CA GLY A 79 -1.96 18.97 3.61
C GLY A 79 -0.51 19.35 3.81
N PHE A 80 0.32 18.31 3.96
CA PHE A 80 1.77 18.43 4.11
C PHE A 80 2.48 17.26 3.46
N ALA A 81 3.76 17.45 3.12
CA ALA A 81 4.60 16.41 2.55
C ALA A 81 5.09 15.44 3.63
N LEU A 82 5.05 14.15 3.35
CA LEU A 82 5.58 13.09 4.21
C LEU A 82 7.01 12.74 3.76
N GLU A 83 8.00 13.40 4.33
CA GLU A 83 9.39 13.34 3.87
C GLU A 83 10.22 12.21 4.51
N ARG A 84 9.76 11.65 5.62
CA ARG A 84 10.52 10.68 6.42
C ARG A 84 9.68 9.48 6.81
N LEU A 85 10.32 8.32 6.92
CA LEU A 85 9.73 7.08 7.43
C LEU A 85 9.32 7.19 8.90
N GLY A 86 8.32 6.38 9.28
CA GLY A 86 7.84 6.22 10.65
C GLY A 86 6.57 7.00 10.93
N ASP A 87 6.28 7.21 12.20
CA ASP A 87 5.01 7.74 12.66
C ASP A 87 4.97 9.28 12.60
N TYR A 88 3.79 9.80 12.25
CA TYR A 88 3.40 11.19 12.41
C TYR A 88 2.08 11.26 13.16
N ALA A 89 1.93 12.33 13.95
CA ALA A 89 0.67 12.72 14.56
C ALA A 89 0.11 13.95 13.88
N TYR A 90 -1.20 14.04 13.71
CA TYR A 90 -1.88 15.22 13.15
C TYR A 90 -3.20 15.50 13.88
N ARG A 91 -3.63 16.77 13.85
CA ARG A 91 -4.87 17.25 14.43
C ARG A 91 -5.28 18.58 13.83
N ALA A 92 -6.55 18.96 14.01
CA ALA A 92 -7.03 20.28 13.69
C ALA A 92 -7.13 21.17 14.94
N LEU A 93 -6.83 22.44 14.78
CA LEU A 93 -6.98 23.51 15.76
C LEU A 93 -7.77 24.65 15.14
N ALA A 94 -8.83 25.12 15.80
CA ALA A 94 -9.63 26.21 15.24
C ALA A 94 -10.17 27.13 16.35
N TRP A 95 -10.33 28.42 16.01
CA TRP A 95 -10.85 29.44 16.93
C TRP A 95 -11.61 30.53 16.17
N VAL A 96 -12.48 31.26 16.85
CA VAL A 96 -13.09 32.49 16.33
C VAL A 96 -11.98 33.53 16.22
N ASP A 97 -11.79 34.07 15.02
CA ASP A 97 -10.76 35.08 14.75
C ASP A 97 -11.37 36.48 14.74
N PRO A 98 -11.08 37.30 15.78
CA PRO A 98 -11.66 38.67 15.85
C PRO A 98 -11.21 39.56 14.71
N PHE A 99 -9.98 39.42 14.21
CA PHE A 99 -9.49 40.24 13.09
C PHE A 99 -10.16 39.87 11.76
N LYS A 100 -10.28 38.57 11.49
CA LYS A 100 -10.99 38.07 10.30
C LYS A 100 -12.48 38.51 10.32
N THR A 101 -13.12 38.36 11.47
CA THR A 101 -14.52 38.77 11.65
C THR A 101 -14.69 40.28 11.39
N TRP A 102 -13.86 41.07 12.05
CA TRP A 102 -13.86 42.53 11.84
C TRP A 102 -13.60 42.91 10.37
N ARG A 103 -12.61 42.28 9.73
CA ARG A 103 -12.27 42.53 8.33
C ARG A 103 -13.42 42.17 7.38
N HIS A 104 -14.07 41.01 7.62
CA HIS A 104 -15.23 40.58 6.86
C HIS A 104 -16.39 41.57 6.97
N ASP A 105 -16.67 42.04 8.17
CA ASP A 105 -17.73 43.01 8.41
C ASP A 105 -17.41 44.37 7.82
N LEU A 106 -16.16 44.86 7.91
CA LEU A 106 -15.70 46.09 7.30
C LEU A 106 -15.87 46.08 5.77
N GLN A 107 -15.65 44.95 5.12
CA GLN A 107 -15.85 44.81 3.66
C GLN A 107 -17.29 45.02 3.23
N ARG A 108 -18.27 44.79 4.11
CA ARG A 108 -19.70 44.81 3.84
C ARG A 108 -20.37 46.08 4.32
N ARG A 109 -19.68 46.94 5.11
CA ARG A 109 -20.24 48.21 5.58
C ARG A 109 -20.24 49.25 4.47
N GLU A 110 -21.34 50.02 4.42
CA GLU A 110 -21.59 51.08 3.40
C GLU A 110 -21.65 52.48 4.01
N ASP A 111 -22.19 52.60 5.24
CA ASP A 111 -22.32 53.88 5.91
C ASP A 111 -20.96 54.42 6.40
N ALA A 112 -20.66 55.69 6.13
CA ALA A 112 -19.40 56.33 6.42
C ALA A 112 -19.12 56.43 7.95
N ALA A 113 -20.14 56.68 8.79
CA ALA A 113 -19.97 56.74 10.22
C ALA A 113 -19.72 55.35 10.83
N ASP A 114 -20.41 54.37 10.30
CA ASP A 114 -20.18 52.97 10.69
C ASP A 114 -18.76 52.47 10.30
N ILE A 115 -18.26 52.87 9.11
CA ILE A 115 -16.90 52.56 8.68
C ILE A 115 -15.88 53.26 9.57
N GLU A 116 -16.08 54.52 9.95
CA GLU A 116 -15.19 55.23 10.88
C GLU A 116 -15.10 54.51 12.23
N LEU A 117 -16.22 54.12 12.81
CA LEU A 117 -16.26 53.36 14.07
C LEU A 117 -15.59 51.98 13.92
N ALA A 118 -15.84 51.30 12.82
CA ALA A 118 -15.21 49.99 12.55
C ALA A 118 -13.66 50.10 12.39
N LEU A 119 -13.16 51.16 11.78
CA LEU A 119 -11.73 51.44 11.70
C LEU A 119 -11.09 51.63 13.08
N GLU A 120 -11.77 52.35 14.01
CA GLU A 120 -11.28 52.47 15.42
C GLU A 120 -11.26 51.11 16.13
N VAL A 121 -12.30 50.26 15.91
CA VAL A 121 -12.32 48.89 16.47
C VAL A 121 -11.13 48.10 15.89
N GLY A 122 -10.90 48.16 14.58
CA GLY A 122 -9.74 47.49 13.96
C GLY A 122 -8.41 47.98 14.48
N ALA A 123 -8.26 49.30 14.68
CA ALA A 123 -7.04 49.85 15.24
C ALA A 123 -6.73 49.27 16.65
N ARG A 124 -7.75 49.08 17.49
CA ARG A 124 -7.59 48.45 18.82
C ARG A 124 -7.19 46.98 18.71
N ILE A 125 -7.77 46.22 17.76
CA ILE A 125 -7.42 44.82 17.52
C ILE A 125 -5.94 44.72 17.09
N VAL A 126 -5.50 45.61 16.18
CA VAL A 126 -4.10 45.64 15.71
C VAL A 126 -3.11 46.06 16.81
N GLU A 127 -3.52 47.03 17.67
CA GLU A 127 -2.72 47.44 18.83
C GLU A 127 -2.53 46.30 19.85
N ALA A 128 -3.60 45.57 20.15
CA ALA A 128 -3.53 44.41 21.05
C ALA A 128 -2.55 43.34 20.48
N ALA A 129 -2.58 43.11 19.16
CA ALA A 129 -1.59 42.23 18.53
C ALA A 129 -0.15 42.78 18.59
N ALA A 130 0.00 44.12 18.49
CA ALA A 130 1.31 44.77 18.63
C ALA A 130 1.92 44.63 20.03
N GLU A 131 1.14 44.36 21.06
CA GLU A 131 1.63 44.08 22.43
C GLU A 131 2.27 42.68 22.50
N ALA A 132 1.73 41.71 21.74
CA ALA A 132 2.27 40.35 21.66
C ALA A 132 3.48 40.25 20.73
N ALA A 133 3.61 41.17 19.77
CA ALA A 133 4.68 41.23 18.78
C ALA A 133 5.99 41.80 19.38
N ARG A 134 7.11 41.58 18.71
CA ARG A 134 8.44 42.08 19.15
C ARG A 134 9.14 42.90 18.07
N GLY A 135 9.99 43.81 18.49
CA GLY A 135 10.91 44.54 17.62
C GLY A 135 10.22 45.32 16.49
N ALA A 136 10.69 45.16 15.27
CA ALA A 136 10.20 45.88 14.09
C ALA A 136 8.72 45.58 13.79
N GLN A 137 8.26 44.37 14.01
CA GLN A 137 6.87 43.95 13.79
C GLN A 137 5.89 44.68 14.71
N ALA A 138 6.23 44.81 15.99
CA ALA A 138 5.43 45.60 16.93
C ALA A 138 5.33 47.06 16.53
N ALA A 139 6.42 47.69 16.09
CA ALA A 139 6.46 49.06 15.62
C ALA A 139 5.60 49.23 14.35
N TRP A 140 5.72 48.30 13.41
CA TRP A 140 4.93 48.30 12.17
C TRP A 140 3.44 48.16 12.44
N LEU A 141 3.00 47.27 13.31
CA LEU A 141 1.61 47.10 13.70
C LEU A 141 1.06 48.37 14.37
N ARG A 142 1.81 49.03 15.29
CA ARG A 142 1.38 50.31 15.89
C ARG A 142 1.24 51.39 14.83
N GLN A 143 2.11 51.45 13.84
CA GLN A 143 2.00 52.39 12.73
C GLN A 143 0.75 52.09 11.89
N ARG A 144 0.46 50.81 11.58
CA ARG A 144 -0.76 50.42 10.88
C ARG A 144 -2.01 50.80 11.66
N ALA A 145 -2.08 50.55 12.97
CA ALA A 145 -3.18 50.93 13.83
C ALA A 145 -3.41 52.47 13.85
N ALA A 146 -2.35 53.25 13.98
CA ALA A 146 -2.41 54.71 13.90
C ALA A 146 -2.95 55.19 12.53
N GLY A 147 -2.53 54.53 11.43
CA GLY A 147 -3.01 54.82 10.09
C GLY A 147 -4.49 54.54 9.86
N LEU A 148 -5.12 53.65 10.62
CA LEU A 148 -6.56 53.38 10.58
C LEU A 148 -7.39 54.51 11.23
N ARG A 149 -6.80 55.23 12.20
CA ARG A 149 -7.49 56.29 12.97
C ARG A 149 -7.58 57.65 12.27
N GLY A 150 -6.63 57.98 11.39
CA GLY A 150 -6.62 59.29 10.76
C GLY A 150 -5.46 59.53 9.78
N GLY A 151 -5.35 60.79 9.35
CA GLY A 151 -4.28 61.22 8.44
C GLY A 151 -4.52 60.97 6.96
N LYS A 152 -5.54 60.19 6.59
CA LYS A 152 -5.89 59.87 5.18
C LYS A 152 -7.41 59.88 4.98
N PRO A 153 -7.90 60.02 3.73
CA PRO A 153 -9.32 59.86 3.40
C PRO A 153 -9.87 58.49 3.84
N LEU A 154 -11.17 58.42 4.09
CA LEU A 154 -11.84 57.21 4.60
C LEU A 154 -11.55 55.95 3.75
N ASP A 155 -11.68 56.08 2.43
CA ASP A 155 -11.44 54.97 1.49
C ASP A 155 -10.01 54.47 1.54
N ALA A 156 -9.01 55.35 1.64
CA ALA A 156 -7.62 54.98 1.76
C ALA A 156 -7.30 54.27 3.09
N ARG A 157 -7.99 54.62 4.19
CA ARG A 157 -7.88 53.93 5.48
C ARG A 157 -8.55 52.55 5.44
N ARG A 158 -9.71 52.46 4.74
CA ARG A 158 -10.40 51.20 4.51
C ARG A 158 -9.55 50.25 3.65
N GLU A 159 -8.91 50.77 2.59
CA GLU A 159 -7.97 49.98 1.79
C GLU A 159 -6.78 49.48 2.62
N GLN A 160 -6.17 50.32 3.45
CA GLN A 160 -5.11 49.94 4.38
C GLN A 160 -5.57 48.89 5.41
N ALA A 161 -6.81 48.95 5.88
CA ALA A 161 -7.43 47.96 6.78
C ALA A 161 -7.60 46.60 6.11
N LEU A 162 -7.83 46.58 4.82
CA LEU A 162 -8.06 45.39 3.99
C LEU A 162 -6.79 44.89 3.32
N ASP A 163 -5.64 45.45 3.65
CA ASP A 163 -4.31 45.01 3.13
C ASP A 163 -4.04 43.56 3.48
N THR A 164 -3.48 42.82 2.52
CA THR A 164 -3.12 41.39 2.68
C THR A 164 -1.92 41.20 3.64
N GLU A 165 -0.93 42.14 3.60
CA GLU A 165 0.21 42.10 4.50
C GLU A 165 -0.21 42.22 5.97
N LEU A 166 -1.21 43.11 6.22
CA LEU A 166 -1.79 43.27 7.56
C LEU A 166 -2.52 41.94 7.99
N LEU A 167 -3.28 41.33 7.08
CA LEU A 167 -3.93 40.06 7.36
C LEU A 167 -2.94 38.97 7.74
N GLU A 168 -1.90 38.78 6.95
CA GLU A 168 -0.88 37.75 7.21
C GLU A 168 -0.18 37.97 8.57
N ALA A 169 0.18 39.20 8.88
CA ALA A 169 0.77 39.55 10.17
C ALA A 169 -0.17 39.26 11.36
N MET A 170 -1.45 39.61 11.21
CA MET A 170 -2.46 39.37 12.26
C MET A 170 -2.77 37.90 12.47
N LEU A 171 -2.75 37.08 11.40
CA LEU A 171 -2.95 35.63 11.52
C LEU A 171 -1.84 34.94 12.33
N THR A 172 -0.61 35.40 12.21
CA THR A 172 0.53 34.85 12.98
C THR A 172 0.50 35.21 14.45
N LEU A 173 -0.17 36.32 14.83
CA LEU A 173 -0.23 36.88 16.18
C LEU A 173 -1.59 36.65 16.87
N ALA A 174 -2.51 35.93 16.22
CA ALA A 174 -3.85 35.70 16.74
C ALA A 174 -3.81 34.97 18.08
N SER A 175 -4.58 35.45 19.06
CA SER A 175 -4.75 34.74 20.33
C SER A 175 -5.47 33.43 20.13
N ARG A 176 -4.92 32.36 20.70
CA ARG A 176 -5.46 30.99 20.67
C ARG A 176 -6.05 30.56 22.00
N GLU A 177 -6.30 31.49 22.92
CA GLU A 177 -6.72 31.21 24.31
C GLU A 177 -7.97 30.32 24.37
N TRP A 178 -8.88 30.47 23.40
CA TRP A 178 -10.15 29.73 23.34
C TRP A 178 -10.26 28.86 22.09
N ALA A 179 -9.12 28.37 21.60
CA ALA A 179 -9.12 27.46 20.48
C ALA A 179 -9.66 26.08 20.85
N SER A 180 -10.49 25.52 19.99
CA SER A 180 -10.90 24.13 20.04
C SER A 180 -9.87 23.27 19.32
N GLN A 181 -9.71 22.03 19.79
CA GLN A 181 -8.76 21.07 19.25
C GLN A 181 -9.46 19.73 19.01
N SER A 182 -9.21 19.12 17.86
CA SER A 182 -9.67 17.75 17.58
C SER A 182 -8.88 16.71 18.38
N ALA A 183 -9.33 15.45 18.32
CA ALA A 183 -8.47 14.33 18.69
C ALA A 183 -7.17 14.32 17.85
N THR A 184 -6.09 13.83 18.44
CA THR A 184 -4.84 13.59 17.73
C THR A 184 -4.91 12.22 17.05
N LEU A 185 -4.68 12.18 15.76
CA LEU A 185 -4.69 10.98 14.93
C LEU A 185 -3.28 10.64 14.46
N GLY A 186 -3.09 9.38 14.01
CA GLY A 186 -1.80 8.89 13.54
C GLY A 186 -1.77 8.61 12.04
N VAL A 187 -0.60 8.79 11.43
CA VAL A 187 -0.27 8.27 10.10
C VAL A 187 1.09 7.58 10.14
N VAL A 188 1.15 6.36 9.63
CA VAL A 188 2.40 5.60 9.45
C VAL A 188 2.90 5.83 8.03
N VAL A 189 4.16 6.20 7.91
CA VAL A 189 4.83 6.45 6.64
C VAL A 189 5.80 5.31 6.36
N ASP A 190 5.47 4.51 5.36
CA ASP A 190 6.23 3.34 4.90
C ASP A 190 7.18 3.70 3.74
N PRO A 191 8.17 2.84 3.41
CA PRO A 191 8.98 3.02 2.20
C PRO A 191 8.13 2.95 0.92
N VAL A 192 8.61 3.55 -0.16
CA VAL A 192 7.94 3.55 -1.48
C VAL A 192 7.62 2.13 -1.93
N ARG A 193 8.50 1.15 -1.65
CA ARG A 193 8.32 -0.27 -1.97
C ARG A 193 7.09 -0.90 -1.29
N ALA A 194 6.57 -0.29 -0.22
CA ALA A 194 5.30 -0.69 0.40
C ALA A 194 4.07 -0.34 -0.45
N ARG A 195 4.12 0.79 -1.19
CA ARG A 195 3.06 1.24 -2.09
C ARG A 195 3.15 0.60 -3.46
N TYR A 196 4.38 0.45 -3.98
CA TYR A 196 4.67 -0.08 -5.30
C TYR A 196 5.80 -1.09 -5.22
N SER A 197 5.52 -2.34 -5.56
CA SER A 197 6.50 -3.43 -5.62
C SER A 197 6.05 -4.55 -6.55
N THR A 198 7.04 -5.29 -7.04
CA THR A 198 6.88 -6.37 -8.00
C THR A 198 7.66 -7.59 -7.50
N TRP A 199 6.95 -8.69 -7.19
CA TRP A 199 7.49 -9.82 -6.43
C TRP A 199 7.67 -11.06 -7.31
N TYR A 200 8.80 -11.73 -7.13
CA TYR A 200 9.10 -13.01 -7.74
C TYR A 200 9.37 -14.05 -6.64
N GLU A 201 8.53 -15.06 -6.54
CA GLU A 201 8.74 -16.16 -5.59
C GLU A 201 9.61 -17.24 -6.22
N LEU A 202 10.66 -17.66 -5.52
CA LEU A 202 11.63 -18.67 -5.97
C LEU A 202 12.01 -19.60 -4.83
N PHE A 203 11.90 -20.92 -5.05
CA PHE A 203 12.43 -21.90 -4.12
C PHE A 203 13.95 -22.04 -4.31
N PRO A 204 14.80 -21.64 -3.33
CA PRO A 204 16.25 -21.71 -3.46
C PRO A 204 16.75 -23.11 -3.80
N ARG A 205 16.08 -24.14 -3.26
CA ARG A 205 16.43 -25.54 -3.49
C ARG A 205 16.30 -26.01 -4.94
N SER A 206 15.50 -25.34 -5.75
CA SER A 206 15.32 -25.61 -7.18
C SER A 206 16.05 -24.62 -8.09
N ALA A 207 16.87 -23.71 -7.54
CA ALA A 207 17.67 -22.78 -8.32
C ALA A 207 18.90 -23.42 -8.98
N GLY A 208 19.30 -24.60 -8.53
CA GLY A 208 20.45 -25.35 -9.03
C GLY A 208 20.19 -26.15 -10.30
N PRO A 209 21.23 -26.83 -10.81
CA PRO A 209 21.10 -27.78 -11.92
C PRO A 209 20.17 -28.95 -11.59
N ALA A 210 19.62 -29.58 -12.63
CA ALA A 210 18.74 -30.73 -12.51
C ALA A 210 19.35 -31.85 -11.62
N GLY A 211 18.54 -32.38 -10.69
CA GLY A 211 18.92 -33.47 -9.79
C GLY A 211 19.84 -33.09 -8.62
N ARG A 212 20.18 -31.80 -8.48
CA ARG A 212 20.97 -31.28 -7.34
C ARG A 212 20.16 -30.24 -6.56
N HIS A 213 20.21 -30.36 -5.23
CA HIS A 213 19.66 -29.30 -4.35
C HIS A 213 20.37 -27.97 -4.62
N GLY A 214 19.61 -26.92 -4.91
CA GLY A 214 20.13 -25.58 -5.13
C GLY A 214 20.69 -24.96 -3.86
N THR A 215 21.54 -23.96 -4.02
CA THR A 215 22.22 -23.20 -2.97
C THR A 215 21.93 -21.71 -3.10
N PHE A 216 22.28 -20.90 -2.10
CA PHE A 216 22.23 -19.44 -2.21
C PHE A 216 23.13 -18.90 -3.32
N ARG A 217 24.22 -19.58 -3.65
CA ARG A 217 25.07 -19.21 -4.80
C ARG A 217 24.35 -19.46 -6.13
N ASP A 218 23.55 -20.50 -6.22
CA ASP A 218 22.71 -20.73 -7.40
C ASP A 218 21.62 -19.65 -7.51
N VAL A 219 21.07 -19.18 -6.37
CA VAL A 219 20.12 -18.03 -6.36
C VAL A 219 20.82 -16.75 -6.80
N ILE A 220 22.05 -16.46 -6.33
CA ILE A 220 22.84 -15.31 -6.80
C ILE A 220 23.02 -15.37 -8.32
N ALA A 221 23.32 -16.54 -8.88
CA ALA A 221 23.44 -16.71 -10.32
C ALA A 221 22.12 -16.48 -11.10
N ARG A 222 20.95 -16.52 -10.43
CA ARG A 222 19.62 -16.21 -10.99
C ARG A 222 19.25 -14.73 -10.90
N LEU A 223 19.92 -13.93 -10.07
CA LEU A 223 19.58 -12.51 -9.88
C LEU A 223 19.56 -11.68 -11.19
N PRO A 224 20.53 -11.85 -12.13
CA PRO A 224 20.48 -11.15 -13.41
C PRO A 224 19.17 -11.41 -14.18
N TYR A 225 18.72 -12.68 -14.20
CA TYR A 225 17.48 -13.07 -14.84
C TYR A 225 16.24 -12.40 -14.19
N VAL A 226 16.16 -12.45 -12.87
CA VAL A 226 15.06 -11.82 -12.11
C VAL A 226 15.04 -10.30 -12.32
N ALA A 227 16.22 -9.66 -12.37
CA ALA A 227 16.37 -8.25 -12.65
C ALA A 227 15.94 -7.88 -14.08
N GLU A 228 16.29 -8.71 -15.08
CA GLU A 228 15.87 -8.54 -16.48
C GLU A 228 14.35 -8.61 -16.63
N LEU A 229 13.70 -9.50 -15.89
CA LEU A 229 12.23 -9.56 -15.81
C LEU A 229 11.60 -8.33 -15.14
N GLY A 230 12.38 -7.51 -14.44
CA GLY A 230 11.93 -6.26 -13.84
C GLY A 230 11.30 -6.41 -12.46
N PHE A 231 11.62 -7.47 -11.71
CA PHE A 231 11.20 -7.63 -10.32
C PHE A 231 12.13 -6.88 -9.36
N ASP A 232 11.57 -6.38 -8.27
CA ASP A 232 12.29 -5.62 -7.25
C ASP A 232 12.24 -6.27 -5.85
N VAL A 233 11.49 -7.36 -5.71
CA VAL A 233 11.47 -8.21 -4.52
C VAL A 233 11.61 -9.67 -4.94
N LEU A 234 12.60 -10.36 -4.39
CA LEU A 234 12.76 -11.79 -4.50
C LEU A 234 12.31 -12.45 -3.19
N TYR A 235 11.16 -13.13 -3.26
CA TYR A 235 10.60 -13.83 -2.11
C TYR A 235 11.08 -15.28 -2.09
N LEU A 236 11.63 -15.68 -0.96
CA LEU A 236 12.11 -17.04 -0.68
C LEU A 236 11.18 -17.71 0.33
N PRO A 237 10.56 -18.86 0.00
CA PRO A 237 9.96 -19.75 0.98
C PRO A 237 10.92 -20.10 2.12
N PRO A 238 10.44 -20.68 3.25
CA PRO A 238 11.30 -20.90 4.41
C PRO A 238 12.63 -21.57 4.07
N ILE A 239 13.73 -20.99 4.54
CA ILE A 239 15.11 -21.43 4.27
C ILE A 239 15.70 -22.27 5.41
N HIS A 240 14.87 -22.68 6.35
CA HIS A 240 15.25 -23.35 7.59
C HIS A 240 15.42 -24.85 7.41
N PRO A 241 16.10 -25.56 8.34
CA PRO A 241 16.09 -26.99 8.38
C PRO A 241 14.67 -27.57 8.37
N ILE A 242 14.47 -28.66 7.64
CA ILE A 242 13.15 -29.28 7.44
C ILE A 242 13.05 -30.53 8.32
N GLY A 243 11.92 -30.69 9.02
CA GLY A 243 11.67 -31.84 9.87
C GLY A 243 11.78 -33.19 9.16
N ARG A 244 12.13 -34.23 9.91
CA ARG A 244 12.25 -35.58 9.42
C ARG A 244 11.12 -36.48 9.86
N ILE A 245 10.57 -36.21 11.06
CA ILE A 245 9.43 -36.95 11.61
C ILE A 245 8.16 -36.50 10.86
N ASN A 246 7.40 -37.49 10.39
CA ASN A 246 6.18 -37.29 9.57
C ASN A 246 6.42 -36.46 8.28
N ARG A 247 7.66 -36.39 7.79
CA ARG A 247 8.00 -35.67 6.56
C ARG A 247 7.09 -36.09 5.41
N LYS A 248 6.60 -35.12 4.66
CA LYS A 248 5.80 -35.35 3.44
C LYS A 248 6.71 -35.76 2.28
N GLY A 249 6.25 -36.71 1.49
CA GLY A 249 6.90 -37.10 0.24
C GLY A 249 6.36 -36.34 -0.97
N ALA A 250 6.89 -36.64 -2.14
CA ALA A 250 6.45 -36.08 -3.41
C ALA A 250 4.92 -36.10 -3.56
N ASN A 251 4.34 -35.07 -4.17
CA ASN A 251 2.89 -34.89 -4.31
C ASN A 251 2.11 -35.01 -2.99
N ASN A 252 2.68 -34.49 -1.89
CA ASN A 252 2.08 -34.49 -0.56
C ASN A 252 1.79 -35.89 0.01
N ARG A 253 2.54 -36.92 -0.39
CA ARG A 253 2.42 -38.27 0.20
C ARG A 253 2.66 -38.21 1.71
N LEU A 254 1.91 -39.01 2.46
CA LEU A 254 1.98 -39.03 3.92
C LEU A 254 3.32 -39.55 4.49
N ARG A 255 4.10 -40.27 3.68
CA ARG A 255 5.42 -40.77 4.05
C ARG A 255 6.43 -40.37 2.99
N ALA A 256 7.55 -39.83 3.43
CA ALA A 256 8.68 -39.51 2.58
C ALA A 256 9.54 -40.75 2.34
N ASP A 257 10.10 -40.85 1.13
CA ASP A 257 11.21 -41.71 0.80
C ASP A 257 12.53 -41.05 1.21
N ALA A 258 13.65 -41.78 1.18
CA ALA A 258 14.95 -41.24 1.59
C ALA A 258 15.42 -40.03 0.76
N ALA A 259 14.95 -39.91 -0.48
CA ALA A 259 15.29 -38.83 -1.41
C ALA A 259 14.35 -37.63 -1.33
N ASP A 260 13.20 -37.74 -0.61
CA ASP A 260 12.24 -36.70 -0.52
C ASP A 260 12.71 -35.54 0.38
N VAL A 261 12.62 -34.32 -0.12
CA VAL A 261 13.14 -33.13 0.56
C VAL A 261 12.17 -32.55 1.61
N GLY A 262 10.91 -32.96 1.57
CA GLY A 262 9.87 -32.46 2.48
C GLY A 262 9.40 -31.03 2.19
N SER A 263 8.43 -30.55 2.97
CA SER A 263 7.90 -29.18 2.87
C SER A 263 8.79 -28.19 3.62
N PRO A 264 9.17 -27.04 3.03
CA PRO A 264 9.92 -26.00 3.74
C PRO A 264 9.18 -25.41 4.93
N TRP A 265 7.85 -25.49 4.94
CA TRP A 265 7.00 -24.99 6.05
C TRP A 265 6.96 -25.95 7.25
N ALA A 266 7.48 -27.18 7.13
CA ALA A 266 7.73 -28.08 8.25
C ALA A 266 9.09 -27.75 8.89
N ILE A 267 9.15 -26.61 9.58
CA ILE A 267 10.38 -25.98 10.05
C ILE A 267 10.98 -26.71 11.24
N GLY A 268 12.26 -26.99 11.17
CA GLY A 268 13.11 -27.43 12.26
C GLY A 268 13.43 -28.93 12.26
N SER A 269 14.65 -29.22 12.66
CA SER A 269 15.20 -30.57 12.88
C SER A 269 16.35 -30.47 13.90
N ASP A 270 17.11 -31.56 14.12
CA ASP A 270 18.33 -31.52 14.94
C ASP A 270 19.39 -30.52 14.41
N GLU A 271 19.25 -30.06 13.16
CA GLU A 271 20.12 -29.07 12.51
C GLU A 271 19.77 -27.64 12.89
N GLY A 272 18.66 -27.42 13.58
CA GLY A 272 18.17 -26.10 14.06
C GLY A 272 16.73 -25.79 13.72
N GLY A 273 16.29 -24.58 14.08
CA GLY A 273 14.94 -24.07 13.89
C GLY A 273 14.90 -22.79 13.05
N HIS A 274 14.00 -21.88 13.44
CA HIS A 274 13.68 -20.64 12.70
C HIS A 274 14.83 -19.63 12.52
N LYS A 275 15.91 -19.77 13.27
CA LYS A 275 17.12 -18.94 13.16
C LYS A 275 18.27 -19.66 12.46
N ALA A 276 18.06 -20.90 12.00
CA ALA A 276 19.06 -21.70 11.29
C ALA A 276 18.75 -21.75 9.79
N ILE A 277 19.79 -21.98 9.00
CA ILE A 277 19.71 -22.17 7.56
C ILE A 277 19.79 -23.67 7.27
N HIS A 278 18.98 -24.16 6.33
CA HIS A 278 19.04 -25.51 5.84
C HIS A 278 20.47 -25.80 5.27
N PRO A 279 21.21 -26.83 5.76
CA PRO A 279 22.61 -27.03 5.41
C PRO A 279 22.87 -27.13 3.89
N ALA A 280 21.93 -27.70 3.13
CA ALA A 280 22.09 -27.83 1.68
C ALA A 280 22.01 -26.49 0.92
N LEU A 281 21.49 -25.40 1.55
CA LEU A 281 21.43 -24.08 0.94
C LEU A 281 22.76 -23.31 1.05
N GLY A 282 23.60 -23.65 2.01
CA GLY A 282 24.84 -22.96 2.36
C GLY A 282 24.83 -22.43 3.79
N GLY A 283 25.75 -21.54 4.12
CA GLY A 283 25.88 -20.95 5.45
C GLY A 283 25.39 -19.50 5.55
N PRO A 284 25.50 -18.92 6.77
CA PRO A 284 25.11 -17.52 7.00
C PRO A 284 25.88 -16.51 6.12
N GLU A 285 27.12 -16.78 5.77
CA GLU A 285 27.92 -15.93 4.87
C GLU A 285 27.37 -15.96 3.44
N ASP A 286 26.97 -17.15 2.94
CA ASP A 286 26.36 -17.27 1.61
C ASP A 286 25.01 -16.54 1.56
N PHE A 287 24.22 -16.60 2.65
CA PHE A 287 22.96 -15.85 2.76
C PHE A 287 23.19 -14.34 2.78
N ARG A 288 24.13 -13.84 3.59
CA ARG A 288 24.48 -12.40 3.61
C ARG A 288 25.01 -11.94 2.25
N ALA A 289 25.79 -12.78 1.56
CA ALA A 289 26.23 -12.48 0.20
C ALA A 289 25.05 -12.35 -0.76
N LEU A 290 24.05 -13.25 -0.67
CA LEU A 290 22.82 -13.17 -1.48
C LEU A 290 22.08 -11.85 -1.21
N VAL A 291 21.81 -11.52 0.05
CA VAL A 291 21.08 -10.29 0.42
C VAL A 291 21.79 -9.04 -0.10
N ARG A 292 23.12 -8.97 0.11
CA ARG A 292 23.94 -7.84 -0.35
C ARG A 292 23.98 -7.73 -1.87
N THR A 293 24.29 -8.82 -2.58
CA THR A 293 24.35 -8.82 -4.06
C THR A 293 22.99 -8.45 -4.67
N ALA A 294 21.90 -8.98 -4.13
CA ALA A 294 20.56 -8.63 -4.61
C ALA A 294 20.26 -7.13 -4.51
N GLU A 295 20.55 -6.51 -3.36
CA GLU A 295 20.25 -5.10 -3.13
C GLU A 295 21.26 -4.19 -3.84
N GLU A 296 22.59 -4.43 -3.69
CA GLU A 296 23.63 -3.51 -4.19
C GLU A 296 23.82 -3.58 -5.71
N ASP A 297 23.76 -4.77 -6.31
CA ASP A 297 24.05 -4.94 -7.74
C ASP A 297 22.77 -4.86 -8.60
N TYR A 298 21.60 -5.22 -8.04
CA TYR A 298 20.34 -5.35 -8.80
C TYR A 298 19.18 -4.53 -8.26
N GLY A 299 19.29 -3.92 -7.07
CA GLY A 299 18.20 -3.19 -6.42
C GLY A 299 17.03 -4.08 -6.00
N ILE A 300 17.27 -5.40 -5.86
CA ILE A 300 16.28 -6.40 -5.48
C ILE A 300 16.37 -6.66 -3.98
N ALA A 301 15.26 -6.45 -3.26
CA ALA A 301 15.18 -6.81 -1.85
C ALA A 301 14.85 -8.30 -1.68
N ILE A 302 15.51 -8.94 -0.73
CA ILE A 302 15.15 -10.31 -0.32
C ILE A 302 13.99 -10.25 0.68
N ALA A 303 12.90 -10.95 0.37
CA ALA A 303 11.80 -11.21 1.30
C ALA A 303 11.91 -12.64 1.83
N LEU A 304 11.81 -12.81 3.16
CA LEU A 304 11.78 -14.12 3.80
C LEU A 304 10.37 -14.48 4.27
N ASP A 305 10.07 -15.77 4.18
CA ASP A 305 8.88 -16.36 4.80
C ASP A 305 9.06 -16.49 6.31
N ILE A 306 8.05 -16.07 7.05
CA ILE A 306 7.92 -16.32 8.49
C ILE A 306 6.69 -17.18 8.73
N ALA A 307 6.95 -18.46 9.06
CA ALA A 307 5.91 -19.43 9.40
C ALA A 307 6.09 -19.88 10.85
N PHE A 308 5.28 -19.35 11.75
CA PHE A 308 5.33 -19.68 13.18
C PHE A 308 4.63 -21.01 13.47
N GLN A 309 5.35 -22.08 13.16
CA GLN A 309 4.99 -23.47 13.37
C GLN A 309 6.27 -24.33 13.38
N CYS A 310 6.22 -25.50 13.98
CA CYS A 310 7.37 -26.37 14.14
C CYS A 310 7.13 -27.75 13.53
N ALA A 311 8.18 -28.35 12.97
CA ALA A 311 8.18 -29.81 12.75
C ALA A 311 8.23 -30.54 14.10
N PRO A 312 7.82 -31.82 14.17
CA PRO A 312 7.87 -32.60 15.42
C PRO A 312 9.26 -32.71 16.06
N ASP A 313 10.31 -32.66 15.25
CA ASP A 313 11.71 -32.74 15.68
C ASP A 313 12.41 -31.36 15.79
N HIS A 314 11.64 -30.26 15.77
CA HIS A 314 12.16 -28.92 16.05
C HIS A 314 12.70 -28.82 17.48
N PRO A 315 13.83 -28.13 17.73
CA PRO A 315 14.40 -27.94 19.08
C PRO A 315 13.38 -27.44 20.12
N TYR A 316 12.49 -26.51 19.77
CA TYR A 316 11.49 -25.98 20.71
C TYR A 316 10.50 -27.04 21.22
N VAL A 317 10.17 -28.05 20.44
CA VAL A 317 9.27 -29.12 20.87
C VAL A 317 9.85 -29.89 22.07
N ARG A 318 11.17 -30.04 22.13
CA ARG A 318 11.91 -30.68 23.21
C ARG A 318 12.22 -29.69 24.35
N GLU A 319 12.66 -28.48 24.02
CA GLU A 319 13.21 -27.50 24.97
C GLU A 319 12.11 -26.69 25.65
N HIS A 320 10.99 -26.47 24.96
CA HIS A 320 9.84 -25.69 25.43
C HIS A 320 8.51 -26.41 25.17
N PRO A 321 8.32 -27.64 25.71
CA PRO A 321 7.09 -28.42 25.47
C PRO A 321 5.82 -27.68 25.91
N GLN A 322 5.92 -26.73 26.85
CA GLN A 322 4.82 -25.89 27.31
C GLN A 322 4.30 -24.93 26.23
N TRP A 323 5.01 -24.70 25.15
CA TRP A 323 4.58 -23.85 24.03
C TRP A 323 3.68 -24.58 23.04
N PHE A 324 3.38 -25.87 23.28
CA PHE A 324 2.58 -26.71 22.40
C PHE A 324 1.40 -27.31 23.14
N ARG A 325 0.26 -27.40 22.46
CA ARG A 325 -0.94 -28.05 23.00
C ARG A 325 -0.78 -29.56 22.92
N HIS A 326 -1.07 -30.22 24.05
CA HIS A 326 -1.05 -31.67 24.13
C HIS A 326 -2.45 -32.25 24.09
N ARG A 327 -2.59 -33.40 23.42
CA ARG A 327 -3.84 -34.19 23.41
C ARG A 327 -3.97 -35.03 24.69
N PRO A 328 -5.16 -35.56 24.99
CA PRO A 328 -5.34 -36.41 26.17
C PRO A 328 -4.47 -37.68 26.21
N ASP A 329 -3.98 -38.15 25.04
CA ASP A 329 -3.06 -39.29 24.91
C ASP A 329 -1.58 -38.89 25.12
N GLY A 330 -1.31 -37.63 25.43
CA GLY A 330 0.05 -37.09 25.62
C GLY A 330 0.77 -36.68 24.33
N SER A 331 0.20 -36.95 23.17
CA SER A 331 0.80 -36.49 21.90
C SER A 331 0.62 -34.98 21.70
N VAL A 332 1.53 -34.35 20.99
CA VAL A 332 1.39 -32.95 20.60
C VAL A 332 0.32 -32.80 19.51
N GLN A 333 -0.50 -31.77 19.64
CA GLN A 333 -1.50 -31.42 18.63
C GLN A 333 -0.82 -30.95 17.35
N TYR A 334 -1.05 -31.65 16.22
CA TYR A 334 -0.61 -31.18 14.91
C TYR A 334 -1.62 -30.23 14.27
N ALA A 335 -1.19 -29.47 13.26
CA ALA A 335 -2.05 -28.59 12.51
C ALA A 335 -3.10 -29.39 11.72
N GLU A 336 -4.36 -28.98 11.78
CA GLU A 336 -5.44 -29.58 11.02
C GLU A 336 -6.55 -28.56 10.68
N ASN A 337 -7.18 -28.80 9.55
CA ASN A 337 -8.42 -28.19 9.14
C ASN A 337 -9.29 -29.30 8.55
N PRO A 338 -10.06 -30.02 9.40
CA PRO A 338 -10.74 -31.24 8.99
C PRO A 338 -11.54 -31.08 7.69
N PRO A 339 -11.39 -32.05 6.75
CA PRO A 339 -10.69 -33.34 6.88
C PRO A 339 -9.16 -33.29 6.67
N LYS A 340 -8.58 -32.13 6.32
CA LYS A 340 -7.12 -31.98 6.06
C LYS A 340 -6.32 -32.08 7.35
N LYS A 341 -5.21 -32.82 7.32
CA LYS A 341 -4.29 -33.06 8.44
C LYS A 341 -2.84 -32.80 7.99
N TYR A 342 -2.08 -32.08 8.83
CA TYR A 342 -0.69 -31.71 8.58
C TYR A 342 0.17 -32.25 9.74
N GLN A 343 0.42 -33.57 9.76
CA GLN A 343 1.12 -34.25 10.86
C GLN A 343 2.59 -33.84 11.00
N ASP A 344 3.16 -33.24 9.96
CA ASP A 344 4.51 -32.69 9.90
C ASP A 344 4.61 -31.28 10.52
N ILE A 345 3.50 -30.71 11.02
CA ILE A 345 3.44 -29.32 11.53
C ILE A 345 2.77 -29.28 12.90
N TYR A 346 3.46 -28.74 13.90
CA TYR A 346 2.96 -28.43 15.23
C TYR A 346 2.79 -26.93 15.38
N PRO A 347 1.57 -26.41 15.54
CA PRO A 347 1.32 -25.00 15.83
C PRO A 347 1.71 -24.66 17.26
N PHE A 348 2.18 -23.43 17.49
CA PHE A 348 2.38 -22.90 18.85
C PHE A 348 1.04 -22.69 19.56
N ASP A 349 1.02 -22.93 20.87
CA ASP A 349 -0.08 -22.57 21.76
C ASP A 349 0.10 -21.16 22.33
N PHE A 350 -0.51 -20.18 21.69
CA PHE A 350 -0.44 -18.77 22.13
C PHE A 350 -1.25 -18.50 23.43
N GLU A 351 -1.99 -19.48 23.92
CA GLU A 351 -2.75 -19.40 25.18
C GLU A 351 -2.03 -20.11 26.33
N CYS A 352 -0.80 -20.59 26.12
CA CYS A 352 0.02 -21.20 27.17
C CYS A 352 0.40 -20.17 28.26
N ASP A 353 0.62 -20.63 29.50
CA ASP A 353 1.00 -19.77 30.61
C ASP A 353 2.32 -19.02 30.36
N ASP A 354 3.22 -19.62 29.55
CA ASP A 354 4.53 -19.05 29.17
C ASP A 354 4.46 -18.17 27.90
N TRP A 355 3.28 -17.67 27.51
CA TRP A 355 3.10 -16.84 26.34
C TRP A 355 4.03 -15.62 26.27
N PRO A 356 4.44 -14.96 27.38
CA PRO A 356 5.37 -13.82 27.26
C PRO A 356 6.75 -14.26 26.74
N ALA A 357 7.28 -15.39 27.20
CA ALA A 357 8.55 -15.92 26.70
C ALA A 357 8.43 -16.38 25.25
N LEU A 358 7.34 -17.06 24.90
CA LEU A 358 7.04 -17.42 23.50
C LEU A 358 7.03 -16.19 22.60
N TRP A 359 6.35 -15.11 22.97
CA TRP A 359 6.27 -13.89 22.13
C TRP A 359 7.64 -13.24 21.95
N GLN A 360 8.45 -13.16 23.01
CA GLN A 360 9.82 -12.62 22.92
C GLN A 360 10.69 -13.48 22.00
N GLU A 361 10.58 -14.80 22.08
CA GLU A 361 11.32 -15.70 21.21
C GLU A 361 10.89 -15.54 19.74
N LEU A 362 9.59 -15.47 19.45
CA LEU A 362 9.09 -15.25 18.10
C LEU A 362 9.50 -13.87 17.54
N LYS A 363 9.55 -12.82 18.38
CA LYS A 363 10.10 -11.51 18.00
C LYS A 363 11.57 -11.64 17.62
N SER A 364 12.36 -12.38 18.43
CA SER A 364 13.80 -12.56 18.19
C SER A 364 14.11 -13.31 16.88
N VAL A 365 13.17 -14.05 16.31
CA VAL A 365 13.29 -14.63 14.96
C VAL A 365 13.36 -13.51 13.91
N PHE A 366 12.46 -12.53 13.98
CA PHE A 366 12.52 -11.36 13.08
C PHE A 366 13.82 -10.58 13.27
N GLU A 367 14.20 -10.30 14.53
CA GLU A 367 15.43 -9.55 14.86
C GLU A 367 16.68 -10.25 14.32
N HIS A 368 16.72 -11.59 14.40
CA HIS A 368 17.81 -12.38 13.83
C HIS A 368 17.96 -12.13 12.31
N TRP A 369 16.86 -12.18 11.55
CA TRP A 369 16.91 -11.99 10.09
C TRP A 369 17.09 -10.53 9.71
N ILE A 370 16.57 -9.58 10.48
CA ILE A 370 16.86 -8.15 10.32
C ILE A 370 18.37 -7.89 10.45
N ALA A 371 19.01 -8.53 11.42
CA ALA A 371 20.48 -8.45 11.60
C ALA A 371 21.27 -9.07 10.43
N GLN A 372 20.67 -10.01 9.68
CA GLN A 372 21.25 -10.55 8.44
C GLN A 372 20.98 -9.67 7.19
N GLY A 373 20.28 -8.53 7.34
CA GLY A 373 20.00 -7.57 6.26
C GLY A 373 18.60 -7.68 5.66
N VAL A 374 17.74 -8.59 6.12
CA VAL A 374 16.37 -8.71 5.62
C VAL A 374 15.51 -7.53 6.09
N ARG A 375 14.70 -6.99 5.18
CA ARG A 375 13.78 -5.86 5.46
C ARG A 375 12.33 -6.15 5.07
N ILE A 376 12.07 -7.29 4.45
CA ILE A 376 10.74 -7.68 3.98
C ILE A 376 10.43 -9.09 4.49
N PHE A 377 9.26 -9.26 5.08
CA PHE A 377 8.78 -10.55 5.58
C PHE A 377 7.40 -10.86 5.00
N ARG A 378 7.29 -12.01 4.36
CA ARG A 378 5.99 -12.62 4.06
C ARG A 378 5.61 -13.50 5.24
N VAL A 379 4.46 -13.28 5.82
CA VAL A 379 4.02 -13.98 7.01
C VAL A 379 2.95 -15.01 6.65
N ASP A 380 3.28 -16.26 6.92
CA ASP A 380 2.44 -17.44 6.67
C ASP A 380 1.26 -17.50 7.65
N ASN A 381 0.04 -17.59 7.14
CA ASN A 381 -1.19 -17.76 7.91
C ASN A 381 -1.27 -16.91 9.21
N PRO A 382 -1.08 -15.58 9.16
CA PRO A 382 -1.11 -14.75 10.38
C PRO A 382 -2.48 -14.73 11.07
N HIS A 383 -3.55 -15.05 10.36
CA HIS A 383 -4.91 -15.12 10.89
C HIS A 383 -5.14 -16.29 11.88
N THR A 384 -4.18 -17.21 11.98
CA THR A 384 -4.20 -18.32 12.93
C THR A 384 -3.46 -18.01 14.24
N LYS A 385 -2.93 -16.79 14.40
CA LYS A 385 -2.23 -16.30 15.58
C LYS A 385 -2.96 -15.09 16.17
N PRO A 386 -2.79 -14.78 17.47
CA PRO A 386 -3.55 -13.71 18.15
C PRO A 386 -3.27 -12.32 17.54
N PHE A 387 -4.31 -11.54 17.36
CA PHE A 387 -4.19 -10.16 16.92
C PHE A 387 -3.30 -9.29 17.82
N PRO A 388 -3.36 -9.37 19.17
CA PRO A 388 -2.46 -8.61 20.04
C PRO A 388 -0.99 -8.93 19.84
N PHE A 389 -0.64 -10.17 19.49
CA PHE A 389 0.74 -10.54 19.16
C PHE A 389 1.25 -9.75 17.95
N TRP A 390 0.45 -9.69 16.86
CA TRP A 390 0.86 -8.96 15.65
C TRP A 390 0.94 -7.46 15.88
N GLU A 391 -0.02 -6.87 16.60
CA GLU A 391 0.00 -5.43 16.93
C GLU A 391 1.26 -5.08 17.71
N TRP A 392 1.59 -5.90 18.71
CA TRP A 392 2.78 -5.70 19.54
C TRP A 392 4.08 -5.90 18.74
N VAL A 393 4.27 -7.06 18.11
CA VAL A 393 5.56 -7.40 17.48
C VAL A 393 5.88 -6.49 16.30
N ILE A 394 4.89 -6.17 15.44
CA ILE A 394 5.11 -5.25 14.31
C ILE A 394 5.39 -3.83 14.84
N GLY A 395 4.67 -3.38 15.85
CA GLY A 395 4.90 -2.08 16.50
C GLY A 395 6.33 -1.96 17.07
N GLU A 396 6.77 -2.96 17.82
CA GLU A 396 8.12 -3.00 18.41
C GLU A 396 9.23 -2.98 17.34
N LEU A 397 9.05 -3.78 16.29
CA LEU A 397 10.04 -3.88 15.22
C LEU A 397 10.09 -2.60 14.37
N LYS A 398 8.93 -2.03 14.00
CA LYS A 398 8.88 -0.80 13.19
C LYS A 398 9.30 0.44 13.95
N ALA A 399 9.20 0.46 15.28
CA ALA A 399 9.74 1.55 16.10
C ALA A 399 11.26 1.69 15.95
N GLN A 400 11.97 0.58 15.69
CA GLN A 400 13.42 0.55 15.51
C GLN A 400 13.81 0.53 14.02
N HIS A 401 12.99 -0.09 13.19
CA HIS A 401 13.18 -0.34 11.77
C HIS A 401 11.92 0.07 10.97
N PRO A 402 11.66 1.38 10.81
CA PRO A 402 10.46 1.87 10.12
C PRO A 402 10.41 1.49 8.63
N GLU A 403 11.54 1.06 8.07
CA GLU A 403 11.66 0.58 6.69
C GLU A 403 11.09 -0.84 6.47
N LEU A 404 10.74 -1.57 7.53
CA LEU A 404 10.25 -2.95 7.40
C LEU A 404 8.91 -3.04 6.68
N ILE A 405 8.80 -4.06 5.84
CA ILE A 405 7.57 -4.42 5.11
C ILE A 405 7.12 -5.81 5.57
N PHE A 406 5.85 -5.93 5.97
CA PHE A 406 5.21 -7.18 6.33
C PHE A 406 4.07 -7.48 5.36
N LEU A 407 4.17 -8.57 4.61
CA LEU A 407 3.12 -9.06 3.72
C LEU A 407 2.33 -10.17 4.41
N SER A 408 1.04 -9.95 4.63
CA SER A 408 0.11 -10.89 5.26
C SER A 408 -0.42 -11.90 4.24
N GLU A 409 -0.11 -13.17 4.41
CA GLU A 409 -0.78 -14.25 3.68
C GLU A 409 -1.95 -14.79 4.50
N ALA A 410 -3.14 -14.27 4.21
CA ALA A 410 -4.33 -14.58 4.99
C ALA A 410 -5.57 -14.68 4.09
N PHE A 411 -5.76 -15.85 3.48
CA PHE A 411 -6.99 -16.16 2.73
C PHE A 411 -8.11 -16.55 3.70
N THR A 412 -8.73 -15.53 4.29
CA THR A 412 -9.75 -15.69 5.34
C THR A 412 -10.83 -14.63 5.20
N ARG A 413 -11.78 -14.58 6.13
CA ARG A 413 -12.92 -13.65 6.10
C ARG A 413 -12.44 -12.18 5.95
N PRO A 414 -13.12 -11.36 5.13
CA PRO A 414 -12.67 -9.98 4.84
C PRO A 414 -12.40 -9.13 6.08
N LYS A 415 -13.22 -9.28 7.14
CA LYS A 415 -13.01 -8.53 8.41
C LYS A 415 -11.71 -8.93 9.13
N VAL A 416 -11.29 -10.19 9.03
CA VAL A 416 -10.03 -10.67 9.60
C VAL A 416 -8.84 -10.13 8.81
N MET A 417 -8.91 -10.15 7.47
CA MET A 417 -7.90 -9.56 6.60
C MET A 417 -7.74 -8.05 6.86
N ALA A 418 -8.85 -7.33 6.91
CA ALA A 418 -8.87 -5.90 7.24
C ALA A 418 -8.28 -5.62 8.64
N ARG A 419 -8.58 -6.49 9.63
CA ARG A 419 -8.01 -6.35 10.97
C ARG A 419 -6.51 -6.51 10.97
N LEU A 420 -5.95 -7.52 10.30
CA LEU A 420 -4.51 -7.71 10.17
C LEU A 420 -3.83 -6.48 9.55
N ALA A 421 -4.41 -5.91 8.51
CA ALA A 421 -3.88 -4.69 7.92
C ALA A 421 -3.86 -3.53 8.94
N LYS A 422 -4.92 -3.35 9.77
CA LYS A 422 -4.95 -2.33 10.83
C LYS A 422 -3.87 -2.54 11.89
N LEU A 423 -3.50 -3.79 12.18
CA LEU A 423 -2.50 -4.13 13.21
C LEU A 423 -1.04 -3.86 12.79
N GLY A 424 -0.80 -3.43 11.56
CA GLY A 424 0.54 -3.04 11.09
C GLY A 424 1.06 -3.80 9.88
N PHE A 425 0.38 -4.85 9.39
CA PHE A 425 0.78 -5.49 8.14
C PHE A 425 0.77 -4.48 7.01
N THR A 426 1.90 -4.36 6.32
CA THR A 426 2.15 -3.31 5.32
C THR A 426 1.40 -3.57 4.03
N GLN A 427 1.35 -4.84 3.61
CA GLN A 427 0.67 -5.34 2.42
C GLN A 427 -0.11 -6.61 2.76
N SER A 428 -1.08 -6.97 1.92
CA SER A 428 -1.90 -8.17 2.11
C SER A 428 -2.14 -8.89 0.79
N TYR A 429 -2.04 -10.23 0.81
CA TYR A 429 -2.65 -11.06 -0.22
C TYR A 429 -4.15 -10.76 -0.30
N THR A 430 -4.78 -11.14 -1.40
CA THR A 430 -6.15 -10.76 -1.71
C THR A 430 -6.92 -11.91 -2.36
N TYR A 431 -8.22 -11.74 -2.55
CA TYR A 431 -9.03 -12.68 -3.32
C TYR A 431 -8.92 -12.52 -4.84
N PHE A 432 -7.97 -11.74 -5.34
CA PHE A 432 -7.75 -11.54 -6.78
C PHE A 432 -7.74 -12.85 -7.56
N THR A 433 -7.06 -13.89 -7.07
CA THR A 433 -6.96 -15.20 -7.72
C THR A 433 -8.31 -15.79 -8.13
N TRP A 434 -9.34 -15.60 -7.30
CA TRP A 434 -10.71 -16.12 -7.49
C TRP A 434 -11.70 -15.11 -8.07
N ARG A 435 -11.23 -13.94 -8.53
CA ARG A 435 -12.04 -12.93 -9.22
C ARG A 435 -11.66 -12.94 -10.70
N ASN A 436 -12.56 -13.45 -11.57
CA ASN A 436 -12.22 -13.71 -12.96
C ASN A 436 -13.20 -13.06 -13.96
N THR A 437 -14.35 -12.60 -13.53
CA THR A 437 -15.32 -11.86 -14.34
C THR A 437 -15.16 -10.34 -14.18
N ALA A 438 -15.63 -9.56 -15.16
CA ALA A 438 -15.59 -8.11 -15.11
C ALA A 438 -16.30 -7.56 -13.86
N TRP A 439 -17.46 -8.12 -13.53
CA TRP A 439 -18.24 -7.71 -12.36
C TRP A 439 -17.49 -8.00 -11.05
N GLU A 440 -16.96 -9.20 -10.86
CA GLU A 440 -16.23 -9.58 -9.64
C GLU A 440 -15.00 -8.72 -9.43
N LEU A 441 -14.24 -8.45 -10.50
CA LEU A 441 -13.03 -7.62 -10.44
C LEU A 441 -13.39 -6.17 -10.11
N SER A 442 -14.40 -5.59 -10.78
CA SER A 442 -14.80 -4.20 -10.55
C SER A 442 -15.32 -4.00 -9.12
N GLU A 443 -16.26 -4.82 -8.66
CA GLU A 443 -16.84 -4.73 -7.32
C GLU A 443 -15.76 -4.89 -6.23
N TYR A 444 -14.86 -5.86 -6.41
CA TYR A 444 -13.79 -6.10 -5.47
C TYR A 444 -12.79 -4.95 -5.40
N LEU A 445 -12.36 -4.45 -6.55
CA LEU A 445 -11.41 -3.34 -6.63
C LEU A 445 -12.01 -2.02 -6.14
N GLU A 446 -13.26 -1.72 -6.47
CA GLU A 446 -13.97 -0.55 -5.93
C GLU A 446 -14.05 -0.60 -4.41
N THR A 447 -14.28 -1.78 -3.83
CA THR A 447 -14.22 -1.98 -2.38
C THR A 447 -12.82 -1.69 -1.83
N LEU A 448 -11.77 -2.20 -2.46
CA LEU A 448 -10.39 -2.03 -1.98
C LEU A 448 -9.87 -0.58 -2.12
N THR A 449 -10.27 0.14 -3.17
CA THR A 449 -9.71 1.46 -3.52
C THR A 449 -10.64 2.63 -3.21
N GLY A 450 -11.95 2.41 -3.15
CA GLY A 450 -12.97 3.44 -2.96
C GLY A 450 -13.55 3.54 -1.54
N SER A 451 -13.23 2.57 -0.67
CA SER A 451 -13.73 2.56 0.72
C SER A 451 -12.65 2.99 1.72
N GLN A 452 -13.01 3.01 3.01
CA GLN A 452 -12.03 3.25 4.08
C GLN A 452 -10.85 2.25 4.06
N LEU A 453 -10.99 1.09 3.39
CA LEU A 453 -9.89 0.13 3.21
C LEU A 453 -8.67 0.76 2.53
N ALA A 454 -8.87 1.68 1.59
CA ALA A 454 -7.81 2.40 0.89
C ALA A 454 -6.84 3.12 1.84
N GLU A 455 -7.29 3.49 3.04
CA GLU A 455 -6.49 4.21 4.01
C GLU A 455 -5.46 3.35 4.74
N TYR A 456 -5.63 2.01 4.76
CA TYR A 456 -4.78 1.12 5.54
C TYR A 456 -4.49 -0.25 4.91
N PHE A 457 -5.28 -0.70 3.93
CA PHE A 457 -5.14 -2.00 3.28
C PHE A 457 -4.44 -1.81 1.93
N ARG A 458 -3.20 -2.28 1.80
CA ARG A 458 -2.47 -2.27 0.52
C ARG A 458 -2.54 -3.65 -0.11
N PRO A 459 -3.33 -3.82 -1.18
CA PRO A 459 -3.44 -5.10 -1.86
C PRO A 459 -2.13 -5.47 -2.57
N ASN A 460 -1.78 -6.76 -2.52
CA ASN A 460 -0.74 -7.38 -3.31
C ASN A 460 -1.37 -8.54 -4.09
N PHE A 461 -1.38 -8.45 -5.41
CA PHE A 461 -2.11 -9.39 -6.27
C PHE A 461 -1.23 -10.53 -6.73
N TRP A 462 -1.69 -11.76 -6.50
CA TRP A 462 -1.01 -12.97 -6.91
C TRP A 462 -1.91 -13.81 -7.80
N PRO A 463 -1.59 -13.99 -9.10
CA PRO A 463 -2.35 -14.87 -9.99
C PRO A 463 -2.17 -16.34 -9.66
N ASN A 464 -1.07 -16.71 -9.04
CA ASN A 464 -0.78 -18.05 -8.54
C ASN A 464 0.09 -17.98 -7.27
N THR A 465 0.08 -19.06 -6.48
CA THR A 465 1.04 -19.32 -5.39
C THR A 465 1.42 -20.79 -5.42
N PRO A 466 2.40 -21.27 -4.65
CA PRO A 466 2.71 -22.69 -4.59
C PRO A 466 1.54 -23.61 -4.14
N ASP A 467 0.54 -23.04 -3.47
CA ASP A 467 -0.65 -23.73 -3.00
C ASP A 467 -1.91 -23.49 -3.86
N ILE A 468 -1.84 -22.56 -4.82
CA ILE A 468 -3.04 -22.11 -5.55
C ILE A 468 -2.76 -22.02 -7.05
N LEU A 469 -3.25 -23.02 -7.76
CA LEU A 469 -3.38 -23.06 -9.21
C LEU A 469 -4.87 -23.05 -9.56
N HIS A 470 -5.44 -21.85 -9.73
CA HIS A 470 -6.87 -21.71 -10.00
C HIS A 470 -7.29 -22.34 -11.35
N GLU A 471 -8.52 -22.86 -11.43
CA GLU A 471 -9.03 -23.54 -12.63
C GLU A 471 -8.95 -22.70 -13.92
N TYR A 472 -9.03 -21.37 -13.81
CA TYR A 472 -8.88 -20.45 -14.93
C TYR A 472 -7.53 -20.62 -15.63
N LEU A 473 -6.44 -20.79 -14.86
CA LEU A 473 -5.10 -21.07 -15.39
C LEU A 473 -4.98 -22.50 -15.91
N GLN A 474 -5.55 -23.47 -15.17
CA GLN A 474 -5.52 -24.89 -15.57
C GLN A 474 -6.12 -25.10 -16.97
N ARG A 475 -7.26 -24.43 -17.25
CA ARG A 475 -8.04 -24.63 -18.51
C ARG A 475 -7.65 -23.69 -19.61
N GLY A 476 -7.36 -22.43 -19.32
CA GLY A 476 -7.18 -21.37 -20.31
C GLY A 476 -5.80 -21.31 -20.97
N GLY A 477 -4.83 -22.10 -20.49
CA GLY A 477 -3.48 -22.16 -21.06
C GLY A 477 -2.77 -20.81 -21.11
N ARG A 478 -1.83 -20.64 -22.07
CA ARG A 478 -1.03 -19.41 -22.19
C ARG A 478 -1.86 -18.11 -22.21
N PRO A 479 -3.00 -18.01 -22.90
CA PRO A 479 -3.83 -16.79 -22.84
C PRO A 479 -4.30 -16.45 -21.42
N ALA A 480 -4.74 -17.43 -20.64
CA ALA A 480 -5.19 -17.21 -19.28
C ALA A 480 -4.05 -16.67 -18.39
N PHE A 481 -2.84 -17.22 -18.50
CA PHE A 481 -1.67 -16.70 -17.78
C PHE A 481 -1.35 -15.26 -18.18
N ALA A 482 -1.38 -14.94 -19.48
CA ALA A 482 -1.15 -13.59 -19.98
C ALA A 482 -2.22 -12.59 -19.48
N ILE A 483 -3.50 -12.97 -19.53
CA ILE A 483 -4.62 -12.17 -19.01
C ILE A 483 -4.43 -11.89 -17.53
N ARG A 484 -4.17 -12.92 -16.72
CA ARG A 484 -3.99 -12.75 -15.26
C ARG A 484 -2.77 -11.93 -14.90
N LEU A 485 -1.69 -12.04 -15.69
CA LEU A 485 -0.50 -11.19 -15.53
C LEU A 485 -0.84 -9.72 -15.78
N VAL A 486 -1.49 -9.40 -16.92
CA VAL A 486 -1.86 -8.02 -17.24
C VAL A 486 -2.77 -7.43 -16.18
N LEU A 487 -3.80 -8.18 -15.75
CA LEU A 487 -4.71 -7.76 -14.69
C LEU A 487 -3.98 -7.52 -13.37
N ALA A 488 -3.18 -8.47 -12.88
CA ALA A 488 -2.44 -8.33 -11.61
C ALA A 488 -1.52 -7.11 -11.65
N ALA A 489 -0.77 -6.96 -12.74
CA ALA A 489 0.24 -5.93 -12.92
C ALA A 489 -0.32 -4.52 -13.10
N THR A 490 -1.57 -4.36 -13.55
CA THR A 490 -2.15 -3.05 -13.86
C THR A 490 -3.27 -2.63 -12.92
N LEU A 491 -4.06 -3.56 -12.37
CA LEU A 491 -5.09 -3.26 -11.37
C LEU A 491 -4.48 -2.88 -10.02
N SER A 492 -3.38 -3.53 -9.61
CA SER A 492 -2.71 -3.25 -8.34
C SER A 492 -1.31 -2.67 -8.53
N ALA A 493 -0.93 -1.74 -7.65
CA ALA A 493 0.43 -1.22 -7.57
C ALA A 493 1.42 -2.27 -7.05
N ASN A 494 0.96 -3.25 -6.26
CA ASN A 494 1.77 -4.39 -5.82
C ASN A 494 1.24 -5.68 -6.42
N TYR A 495 2.10 -6.46 -7.04
CA TYR A 495 1.77 -7.81 -7.48
C TYR A 495 2.98 -8.73 -7.40
N GLY A 496 2.73 -10.03 -7.39
CA GLY A 496 3.76 -11.05 -7.42
C GLY A 496 3.34 -12.27 -8.22
N ILE A 497 4.31 -13.08 -8.59
CA ILE A 497 4.10 -14.39 -9.22
C ILE A 497 4.91 -15.45 -8.48
N TYR A 498 4.37 -16.66 -8.38
CA TYR A 498 5.18 -17.84 -8.11
C TYR A 498 5.95 -18.17 -9.40
N GLY A 499 7.16 -17.63 -9.45
CA GLY A 499 8.08 -17.40 -10.55
C GLY A 499 8.12 -18.42 -11.67
N PRO A 500 9.02 -19.45 -11.62
CA PRO A 500 9.16 -20.35 -12.75
C PRO A 500 7.86 -21.08 -13.13
N ALA A 501 7.03 -21.44 -12.15
CA ALA A 501 5.77 -22.10 -12.42
C ALA A 501 4.82 -21.25 -13.25
N PHE A 502 4.74 -19.92 -12.96
CA PHE A 502 3.88 -19.02 -13.71
C PHE A 502 4.43 -18.72 -15.11
N GLU A 503 5.68 -18.32 -15.19
CA GLU A 503 6.28 -17.91 -16.47
C GLU A 503 6.42 -19.07 -17.46
N LEU A 504 6.55 -20.31 -16.98
CA LEU A 504 6.65 -21.54 -17.77
C LEU A 504 5.31 -22.25 -17.97
N LEU A 505 4.20 -21.60 -17.55
CA LEU A 505 2.83 -22.06 -17.82
C LEU A 505 2.51 -23.41 -17.16
N GLU A 506 3.01 -23.67 -15.95
CA GLU A 506 2.66 -24.86 -15.18
C GLU A 506 1.17 -24.81 -14.83
N ARG A 507 0.41 -25.77 -15.36
CA ARG A 507 -1.06 -25.76 -15.29
C ARG A 507 -1.69 -27.09 -14.88
N GLU A 508 -0.88 -28.10 -14.64
CA GLU A 508 -1.38 -29.43 -14.29
C GLU A 508 -1.67 -29.51 -12.79
N PRO A 509 -2.95 -29.70 -12.40
CA PRO A 509 -3.30 -29.92 -11.01
C PRO A 509 -2.90 -31.32 -10.57
N ARG A 510 -2.63 -31.51 -9.28
CA ARG A 510 -2.30 -32.79 -8.69
C ARG A 510 -3.40 -33.85 -8.89
N GLU A 511 -4.65 -33.44 -8.85
CA GLU A 511 -5.84 -34.26 -9.06
C GLU A 511 -6.98 -33.37 -9.58
N ALA A 512 -8.01 -33.95 -10.14
CA ALA A 512 -9.17 -33.21 -10.64
C ALA A 512 -9.78 -32.34 -9.51
N ASP A 513 -10.17 -31.12 -9.86
CA ASP A 513 -10.77 -30.12 -8.94
C ASP A 513 -9.85 -29.67 -7.80
N SER A 514 -8.54 -29.95 -7.89
CA SER A 514 -7.53 -29.47 -6.94
C SER A 514 -6.90 -28.18 -7.45
N GLU A 515 -6.58 -27.28 -6.54
CA GLU A 515 -5.73 -26.11 -6.79
C GLU A 515 -4.25 -26.37 -6.53
N GLU A 516 -3.87 -27.56 -6.06
CA GLU A 516 -2.47 -27.95 -5.83
C GLU A 516 -1.82 -28.39 -7.14
N TYR A 517 -0.57 -27.96 -7.37
CA TYR A 517 0.21 -28.38 -8.55
C TYR A 517 0.58 -29.86 -8.51
N LEU A 518 0.54 -30.52 -9.66
CA LEU A 518 1.22 -31.80 -9.86
C LEU A 518 2.72 -31.58 -9.77
N ASP A 519 3.41 -32.49 -9.09
CA ASP A 519 4.86 -32.42 -8.86
C ASP A 519 5.30 -31.10 -8.25
N SER A 520 4.51 -30.61 -7.26
CA SER A 520 4.73 -29.33 -6.61
C SER A 520 6.13 -29.19 -6.03
N GLU A 521 6.77 -28.07 -6.31
CA GLU A 521 8.06 -27.67 -5.75
C GLU A 521 8.04 -27.57 -4.21
N LYS A 522 6.84 -27.47 -3.61
CA LYS A 522 6.62 -27.54 -2.17
C LYS A 522 7.08 -28.87 -1.55
N TYR A 523 7.09 -29.96 -2.32
CA TYR A 523 7.40 -31.30 -1.82
C TYR A 523 8.58 -31.96 -2.52
N GLN A 524 9.06 -31.39 -3.64
CA GLN A 524 10.14 -32.00 -4.41
C GLN A 524 11.01 -30.96 -5.12
N LEU A 525 12.19 -31.36 -5.56
CA LEU A 525 13.04 -30.51 -6.38
C LEU A 525 12.48 -30.42 -7.80
N ARG A 526 12.52 -29.24 -8.38
CA ARG A 526 12.17 -29.01 -9.78
C ARG A 526 13.41 -28.53 -10.54
N ALA A 527 13.47 -28.87 -11.82
CA ALA A 527 14.45 -28.30 -12.75
C ALA A 527 13.70 -27.49 -13.78
N TRP A 528 13.90 -26.18 -13.76
CA TRP A 528 13.20 -25.24 -14.60
C TRP A 528 14.03 -24.87 -15.83
N ASP A 529 13.51 -25.13 -17.03
CA ASP A 529 14.09 -24.65 -18.28
C ASP A 529 13.60 -23.22 -18.58
N LEU A 530 14.34 -22.22 -18.10
CA LEU A 530 14.00 -20.80 -18.25
C LEU A 530 14.22 -20.27 -19.68
N GLU A 531 14.87 -21.06 -20.55
CA GLU A 531 15.13 -20.68 -21.94
C GLU A 531 14.05 -21.14 -22.93
N ARG A 532 12.97 -21.75 -22.45
CA ARG A 532 11.85 -22.18 -23.29
C ARG A 532 11.27 -21.02 -24.09
N ASP A 533 11.04 -21.25 -25.38
CA ASP A 533 10.50 -20.22 -26.30
C ASP A 533 9.06 -19.80 -25.98
N ASP A 534 8.27 -20.70 -25.38
CA ASP A 534 6.88 -20.44 -24.98
C ASP A 534 6.74 -19.78 -23.61
N SER A 535 7.84 -19.44 -22.93
CA SER A 535 7.84 -18.71 -21.67
C SER A 535 7.17 -17.34 -21.81
N LEU A 536 6.55 -16.88 -20.69
CA LEU A 536 6.03 -15.52 -20.59
C LEU A 536 7.09 -14.46 -20.28
N ARG A 537 8.38 -14.81 -20.18
CA ARG A 537 9.46 -13.90 -19.75
C ARG A 537 9.45 -12.55 -20.46
N HIS A 538 9.23 -12.53 -21.77
CA HIS A 538 9.23 -11.28 -22.54
C HIS A 538 8.00 -10.41 -22.23
N LEU A 539 6.84 -11.01 -22.02
CA LEU A 539 5.63 -10.31 -21.61
C LEU A 539 5.78 -9.74 -20.19
N ILE A 540 6.32 -10.53 -19.26
CA ILE A 540 6.61 -10.12 -17.89
C ILE A 540 7.57 -8.93 -17.88
N ALA A 541 8.71 -9.05 -18.56
CA ALA A 541 9.69 -7.97 -18.64
C ALA A 541 9.09 -6.68 -19.24
N ARG A 542 8.24 -6.82 -20.27
CA ARG A 542 7.59 -5.68 -20.91
C ARG A 542 6.60 -4.99 -19.98
N ILE A 543 5.68 -5.73 -19.35
CA ILE A 543 4.69 -5.14 -18.45
C ILE A 543 5.35 -4.49 -17.21
N ASN A 544 6.40 -5.09 -16.65
CA ASN A 544 7.14 -4.52 -15.54
C ASN A 544 7.88 -3.24 -15.94
N ARG A 545 8.41 -3.16 -17.15
CA ARG A 545 9.00 -1.93 -17.69
C ARG A 545 7.96 -0.83 -17.83
N ILE A 546 6.77 -1.14 -18.38
CA ILE A 546 5.66 -0.20 -18.49
C ILE A 546 5.28 0.33 -17.10
N ARG A 547 5.10 -0.55 -16.12
CA ARG A 547 4.78 -0.15 -14.73
C ARG A 547 5.83 0.79 -14.12
N ARG A 548 7.11 0.53 -14.38
CA ARG A 548 8.22 1.34 -13.86
C ARG A 548 8.29 2.72 -14.52
N GLN A 549 7.94 2.81 -15.80
CA GLN A 549 7.97 4.04 -16.58
C GLN A 549 6.77 4.96 -16.36
N HIS A 550 5.62 4.40 -15.92
CA HIS A 550 4.35 5.11 -15.79
C HIS A 550 3.88 5.21 -14.33
N PRO A 551 4.07 6.37 -13.67
CA PRO A 551 3.68 6.60 -12.27
C PRO A 551 2.21 6.32 -11.98
N ALA A 552 1.32 6.49 -12.96
CA ALA A 552 -0.10 6.13 -12.85
C ALA A 552 -0.31 4.67 -12.41
N LEU A 553 0.54 3.73 -12.84
CA LEU A 553 0.46 2.31 -12.48
C LEU A 553 1.09 1.98 -11.11
N GLN A 554 1.76 2.94 -10.48
CA GLN A 554 2.42 2.79 -9.18
C GLN A 554 1.53 3.18 -8.00
N ARG A 555 0.24 3.44 -8.27
CA ARG A 555 -0.77 3.88 -7.30
C ARG A 555 -2.10 3.16 -7.55
N ASN A 556 -2.96 3.10 -6.53
CA ASN A 556 -4.29 2.52 -6.64
C ASN A 556 -5.42 3.57 -6.48
N ASP A 557 -5.09 4.75 -5.98
CA ASP A 557 -6.04 5.81 -5.61
C ASP A 557 -6.73 6.50 -6.79
N SER A 558 -6.23 6.28 -8.00
CA SER A 558 -6.81 6.82 -9.24
C SER A 558 -7.50 5.77 -10.13
N LEU A 559 -7.64 4.53 -9.62
CA LEU A 559 -8.29 3.45 -10.37
C LEU A 559 -9.77 3.78 -10.64
N ARG A 560 -10.17 3.66 -11.91
CA ARG A 560 -11.56 3.86 -12.32
C ARG A 560 -11.94 2.87 -13.42
N PHE A 561 -13.11 2.25 -13.27
CA PHE A 561 -13.70 1.37 -14.29
C PHE A 561 -14.57 2.16 -15.28
N HIS A 562 -14.62 1.69 -16.53
CA HIS A 562 -15.35 2.31 -17.62
C HIS A 562 -16.31 1.31 -18.26
N ALA A 563 -17.44 1.82 -18.76
CA ALA A 563 -18.43 0.99 -19.40
C ALA A 563 -17.91 0.39 -20.72
N VAL A 564 -18.23 -0.89 -20.92
CA VAL A 564 -18.01 -1.62 -22.18
C VAL A 564 -19.29 -2.40 -22.49
N ASP A 565 -19.70 -2.45 -23.74
CA ASP A 565 -20.91 -3.17 -24.19
C ASP A 565 -20.70 -4.69 -24.36
N ASN A 566 -19.56 -5.21 -23.93
CA ASN A 566 -19.22 -6.63 -23.89
C ASN A 566 -18.75 -7.05 -22.49
N PRO A 567 -19.45 -7.97 -21.79
CA PRO A 567 -19.08 -8.38 -20.41
C PRO A 567 -17.76 -9.18 -20.33
N GLU A 568 -17.26 -9.70 -21.44
CA GLU A 568 -15.96 -10.39 -21.51
C GLU A 568 -14.78 -9.41 -21.68
N LEU A 569 -15.05 -8.10 -21.75
CA LEU A 569 -14.03 -7.06 -21.76
C LEU A 569 -14.08 -6.26 -20.46
N LEU A 570 -12.91 -6.04 -19.85
CA LEU A 570 -12.76 -5.14 -18.71
C LEU A 570 -12.00 -3.89 -19.15
N CYS A 571 -12.59 -2.71 -18.95
CA CYS A 571 -11.96 -1.44 -19.24
C CYS A 571 -11.80 -0.61 -17.95
N PHE A 572 -10.58 -0.12 -17.70
CA PHE A 572 -10.27 0.72 -16.54
C PHE A 572 -9.10 1.65 -16.82
N SER A 573 -9.02 2.73 -16.07
CA SER A 573 -7.92 3.70 -16.18
C SER A 573 -7.26 3.98 -14.85
N LYS A 574 -6.04 4.47 -14.92
CA LYS A 574 -5.29 5.11 -13.83
C LYS A 574 -4.61 6.37 -14.34
N HIS A 575 -4.49 7.37 -13.47
CA HIS A 575 -3.78 8.61 -13.80
C HIS A 575 -2.78 8.98 -12.70
N ASP A 576 -1.74 9.69 -13.09
CA ASP A 576 -0.82 10.31 -12.15
C ASP A 576 -1.45 11.60 -11.60
N PRO A 577 -1.66 11.74 -10.28
CA PRO A 577 -2.23 12.95 -9.69
C PRO A 577 -1.37 14.21 -9.93
N ASN A 578 -0.08 14.05 -10.23
CA ASN A 578 0.82 15.16 -10.55
C ASN A 578 0.75 15.63 -12.01
N GLY A 579 -0.18 15.08 -12.80
CA GLY A 579 -0.48 15.55 -14.16
C GLY A 579 0.39 14.93 -15.27
N GLY A 580 0.99 13.78 -14.99
CA GLY A 580 1.82 13.05 -15.97
C GLY A 580 1.01 12.15 -16.90
N ASP A 581 0.81 10.91 -16.51
CA ASP A 581 0.23 9.85 -17.34
C ASP A 581 -1.27 9.67 -17.11
N LEU A 582 -1.98 9.40 -18.19
CA LEU A 582 -3.31 8.78 -18.20
C LEU A 582 -3.17 7.44 -18.94
N VAL A 583 -3.30 6.35 -18.20
CA VAL A 583 -3.17 5.00 -18.74
C VAL A 583 -4.53 4.30 -18.70
N LEU A 584 -4.96 3.80 -19.85
CA LEU A 584 -6.22 3.07 -20.03
C LEU A 584 -5.91 1.62 -20.38
N MET A 585 -6.48 0.69 -19.63
CA MET A 585 -6.38 -0.74 -19.88
C MET A 585 -7.68 -1.28 -20.43
N VAL A 586 -7.59 -2.11 -21.47
CA VAL A 586 -8.70 -2.93 -21.96
C VAL A 586 -8.22 -4.37 -22.01
N VAL A 587 -8.86 -5.28 -21.29
CA VAL A 587 -8.42 -6.67 -21.15
C VAL A 587 -9.55 -7.59 -21.56
N ASN A 588 -9.22 -8.57 -22.42
CA ASN A 588 -10.11 -9.67 -22.76
C ASN A 588 -10.06 -10.70 -21.62
N LEU A 589 -11.20 -11.00 -21.00
CA LEU A 589 -11.30 -11.95 -19.89
C LEU A 589 -11.57 -13.40 -20.36
N ASP A 590 -11.91 -13.59 -21.65
CA ASP A 590 -12.12 -14.91 -22.25
C ASP A 590 -10.80 -15.42 -22.85
N PRO A 591 -10.17 -16.46 -22.30
CA PRO A 591 -8.90 -16.97 -22.82
C PRO A 591 -9.04 -17.77 -24.11
N PHE A 592 -10.27 -18.06 -24.57
CA PHE A 592 -10.54 -18.96 -25.68
C PHE A 592 -10.92 -18.22 -26.96
N HIS A 593 -11.64 -17.09 -26.84
CA HIS A 593 -12.25 -16.45 -28.01
C HIS A 593 -11.81 -14.98 -28.12
N ARG A 594 -11.74 -14.54 -29.36
CA ARG A 594 -11.60 -13.12 -29.70
C ARG A 594 -12.84 -12.37 -29.22
N GLN A 595 -12.64 -11.28 -28.50
CA GLN A 595 -13.69 -10.41 -28.01
C GLN A 595 -13.56 -9.01 -28.60
N SER A 596 -14.68 -8.34 -28.81
CA SER A 596 -14.71 -6.95 -29.26
C SER A 596 -15.86 -6.21 -28.61
N GLY A 597 -15.71 -4.89 -28.47
CA GLY A 597 -16.73 -4.04 -27.89
C GLY A 597 -16.41 -2.56 -28.02
N TRP A 598 -17.36 -1.74 -27.62
CA TRP A 598 -17.22 -0.30 -27.56
C TRP A 598 -16.95 0.13 -26.11
N VAL A 599 -15.82 0.78 -25.90
CA VAL A 599 -15.50 1.41 -24.61
C VAL A 599 -16.04 2.82 -24.59
N GLU A 600 -16.53 3.27 -23.42
CA GLU A 600 -17.04 4.62 -23.21
C GLU A 600 -16.20 5.35 -22.17
N LEU A 601 -15.58 6.49 -22.57
CA LEU A 601 -14.62 7.23 -21.77
C LEU A 601 -15.20 8.56 -21.25
N PRO A 602 -14.94 8.95 -20.00
CA PRO A 602 -15.38 10.21 -19.42
C PRO A 602 -14.43 11.35 -19.85
N LEU A 603 -14.62 11.88 -21.07
CA LEU A 603 -13.69 12.84 -21.69
C LEU A 603 -13.48 14.10 -20.82
N ASP A 604 -14.53 14.62 -20.18
CA ASP A 604 -14.44 15.79 -19.31
C ASP A 604 -13.47 15.58 -18.15
N GLU A 605 -13.52 14.39 -17.54
CA GLU A 605 -12.62 14.03 -16.44
C GLU A 605 -11.18 13.84 -16.91
N PHE A 606 -11.02 13.30 -18.12
CA PHE A 606 -9.72 13.16 -18.78
C PHE A 606 -9.21 14.48 -19.36
N ARG A 607 -9.99 15.55 -19.29
CA ARG A 607 -9.71 16.86 -19.88
C ARG A 607 -9.43 16.78 -21.38
N LEU A 608 -10.19 15.92 -22.06
CA LEU A 608 -10.15 15.72 -23.51
C LEU A 608 -11.32 16.48 -24.14
N ASP A 609 -11.05 17.20 -25.24
CA ASP A 609 -12.10 17.86 -26.02
C ASP A 609 -12.83 16.80 -26.86
N PRO A 610 -14.18 16.68 -26.74
CA PRO A 610 -14.94 15.68 -27.52
C PRO A 610 -14.91 15.91 -29.04
N HIS A 611 -14.51 17.10 -29.49
CA HIS A 611 -14.45 17.47 -30.90
C HIS A 611 -13.04 17.40 -31.49
N VAL A 612 -12.02 17.11 -30.67
CA VAL A 612 -10.62 17.02 -31.08
C VAL A 612 -10.15 15.57 -30.96
N PRO A 613 -9.55 14.98 -32.02
CA PRO A 613 -8.93 13.67 -31.90
C PRO A 613 -7.79 13.65 -30.87
N TYR A 614 -7.58 12.52 -30.21
CA TYR A 614 -6.51 12.30 -29.25
C TYR A 614 -5.72 11.04 -29.56
N ALA A 615 -4.42 11.07 -29.27
CA ALA A 615 -3.53 9.94 -29.52
C ALA A 615 -3.67 8.87 -28.43
N VAL A 616 -3.62 7.62 -28.85
CA VAL A 616 -3.70 6.44 -28.00
C VAL A 616 -2.57 5.48 -28.40
N ASP A 617 -1.54 5.41 -27.57
CA ASP A 617 -0.35 4.58 -27.80
C ASP A 617 -0.46 3.28 -27.03
N ASP A 618 -0.51 2.14 -27.70
CA ASP A 618 -0.53 0.83 -27.03
C ASP A 618 0.88 0.42 -26.61
N LEU A 619 1.18 0.61 -25.33
CA LEU A 619 2.46 0.29 -24.73
C LEU A 619 2.76 -1.22 -24.75
N LEU A 620 1.73 -2.07 -24.74
CA LEU A 620 1.88 -3.52 -24.71
C LEU A 620 1.88 -4.11 -26.12
N GLY A 621 0.94 -3.71 -26.98
CA GLY A 621 0.82 -4.19 -28.37
C GLY A 621 1.71 -3.44 -29.36
N GLY A 622 2.13 -2.22 -29.04
CA GLY A 622 2.96 -1.36 -29.91
C GLY A 622 2.18 -0.63 -31.00
N GLY A 623 0.84 -0.64 -30.96
CA GLY A 623 -0.01 0.09 -31.90
C GLY A 623 -0.13 1.57 -31.54
N HIS A 624 -0.35 2.41 -32.58
CA HIS A 624 -0.64 3.84 -32.41
C HIS A 624 -2.00 4.13 -33.05
N TYR A 625 -2.91 4.72 -32.28
CA TYR A 625 -4.28 4.96 -32.72
C TYR A 625 -4.64 6.43 -32.53
N LEU A 626 -5.55 6.90 -33.37
CA LEU A 626 -6.19 8.18 -33.23
C LEU A 626 -7.67 7.94 -32.89
N TRP A 627 -8.05 8.27 -31.67
CA TRP A 627 -9.43 8.14 -31.21
C TRP A 627 -10.16 9.48 -31.25
N HIS A 628 -11.50 9.41 -31.37
CA HIS A 628 -12.34 10.61 -31.46
C HIS A 628 -13.61 10.41 -30.62
N GLY A 629 -13.93 11.40 -29.81
CA GLY A 629 -15.12 11.37 -28.94
C GLY A 629 -15.00 10.29 -27.82
N ALA A 630 -16.09 10.10 -27.11
CA ALA A 630 -16.12 9.26 -25.90
C ALA A 630 -16.17 7.75 -26.22
N ARG A 631 -16.76 7.36 -27.36
CA ARG A 631 -17.03 5.96 -27.67
C ARG A 631 -16.10 5.43 -28.75
N ASN A 632 -15.27 4.43 -28.40
CA ASN A 632 -14.25 3.88 -29.29
C ASN A 632 -14.30 2.35 -29.33
N PHE A 633 -14.09 1.77 -30.52
CA PHE A 633 -14.12 0.33 -30.72
C PHE A 633 -12.78 -0.31 -30.41
N VAL A 634 -12.81 -1.44 -29.70
CA VAL A 634 -11.64 -2.27 -29.40
C VAL A 634 -11.91 -3.73 -29.76
N GLN A 635 -10.85 -4.45 -30.17
CA GLN A 635 -10.89 -5.88 -30.44
C GLN A 635 -9.61 -6.52 -29.93
N LEU A 636 -9.74 -7.62 -29.20
CA LEU A 636 -8.64 -8.36 -28.61
C LEU A 636 -8.76 -9.85 -28.92
N ASP A 637 -7.68 -10.41 -29.48
CA ASP A 637 -7.52 -11.84 -29.69
C ASP A 637 -6.55 -12.36 -28.61
N PRO A 638 -7.01 -13.19 -27.66
CA PRO A 638 -6.21 -13.60 -26.50
C PRO A 638 -4.99 -14.45 -26.90
N GLN A 639 -4.99 -15.05 -28.11
CA GLN A 639 -3.85 -15.82 -28.63
C GLN A 639 -2.67 -14.91 -29.04
N SER A 640 -2.94 -13.66 -29.41
CA SER A 640 -1.91 -12.70 -29.83
C SER A 640 -1.64 -11.62 -28.78
N LEU A 641 -2.71 -11.08 -28.15
CA LEU A 641 -2.63 -9.98 -27.20
C LEU A 641 -3.77 -10.09 -26.18
N ALA A 642 -3.42 -10.35 -24.92
CA ALA A 642 -4.39 -10.51 -23.83
C ALA A 642 -5.10 -9.21 -23.45
N GLY A 643 -4.46 -8.05 -23.64
CA GLY A 643 -4.99 -6.75 -23.29
C GLY A 643 -4.17 -5.62 -23.90
N HIS A 644 -4.81 -4.46 -24.04
CA HIS A 644 -4.14 -3.21 -24.36
C HIS A 644 -3.78 -2.44 -23.08
N VAL A 645 -2.63 -1.79 -23.08
CA VAL A 645 -2.21 -0.81 -22.09
C VAL A 645 -1.95 0.49 -22.85
N PHE A 646 -2.96 1.33 -22.92
CA PHE A 646 -2.96 2.55 -23.69
C PHE A 646 -2.45 3.75 -22.87
N LEU A 647 -1.48 4.47 -23.40
CA LEU A 647 -1.15 5.81 -22.95
C LEU A 647 -1.98 6.82 -23.76
N ILE A 648 -2.81 7.60 -23.07
CA ILE A 648 -3.66 8.62 -23.71
C ILE A 648 -2.96 9.97 -23.64
N ARG A 649 -2.90 10.68 -24.78
CA ARG A 649 -2.31 12.03 -24.90
C ARG A 649 -3.31 13.01 -25.50
N SER A 650 -3.56 14.09 -24.77
CA SER A 650 -4.59 15.08 -25.11
C SER A 650 -4.23 16.06 -26.20
N ASN A 651 -2.96 16.21 -26.60
CA ASN A 651 -2.53 17.25 -27.50
C ASN A 651 -1.57 16.72 -28.58
N LEU A 652 -2.09 16.59 -29.80
CA LEU A 652 -1.29 16.45 -31.02
C LEU A 652 -0.81 17.87 -31.41
N ARG A 653 0.33 18.33 -30.92
CA ARG A 653 0.78 19.71 -31.12
C ARG A 653 1.77 19.91 -32.26
N THR A 654 2.50 18.89 -32.69
CA THR A 654 3.54 19.01 -33.74
C THR A 654 3.73 17.69 -34.49
N GLU A 655 4.36 17.77 -35.69
CA GLU A 655 4.82 16.60 -36.46
C GLU A 655 5.77 15.69 -35.66
N GLN A 656 6.40 16.21 -34.60
CA GLN A 656 7.30 15.46 -33.71
C GLN A 656 6.54 14.55 -32.71
N ASP A 657 5.23 14.76 -32.52
CA ASP A 657 4.38 13.90 -31.68
C ASP A 657 3.99 12.59 -32.38
N PHE A 658 4.32 12.48 -33.65
CA PHE A 658 4.19 11.24 -34.42
C PHE A 658 5.59 10.62 -34.60
N PRO A 659 5.94 9.53 -33.90
CA PRO A 659 7.15 8.79 -34.24
C PRO A 659 7.05 8.37 -35.71
N ASN A 660 8.06 8.67 -36.48
CA ASN A 660 8.16 8.45 -37.91
C ASN A 660 7.50 7.14 -38.35
N PHE A 661 6.65 7.24 -39.37
CA PHE A 661 6.05 6.12 -40.09
C PHE A 661 7.14 5.19 -40.64
#